data_e1011a6b8013b8c72ba3b407098ab3fe
#
_entry.id   e1011a6b8013b8c72ba3b407098ab3fe
#
_cell.length_a   1.000
_cell.length_b   1.000
_cell.length_c   1.000
_cell.angle_alpha   90.00
_cell.angle_beta   90.00
_cell.angle_gamma   90.00
#
_symmetry.space_group_name_H-M   'P 1'
#
loop_
_entity.id
_entity.type
_entity.pdbx_description
1 polymer ?
#
loop_
_entity_poly.entity_id
_entity_poly.type
_entity_poly.pdbx_seq_one_letter_code
_entity_poly.pdbx_strand_id
1 'polypeptide(L)'
;MYSKNEDEIFKILNSNIDGLDSKETKKRINDYGQNIIINKKKMPWILRFLKQFNDTMIIILLVVALLLYFYGYFYSHEYTDTIVILFVVFINAIVGFIQEEKATLVLRDLKKYETSTCKVKRDDKIIVINTKELVPGDIIYLESGETVPADIRILSCESLKVDESALTGESVPVQKNSEVLKNNLILQEQKNMLFLGTNITNGKCTGIVVSTGKNTEIGKIALSLNEIDRIETPLQLKIKELSKKITFIVFIILIFIFILALINKYTILEIIMLCSSLAVAAIPEGLPTVITITLSVGISNLAKKKTVVKQMQAVETLGAIDIICSDKTGTITQNKMTVKEEYVIDENMLNYICALCNDGLIYEDKYVGDPTETCLYEYLYNKKIDSLKLRKKCERILDIPFDSDRKMFTTLNKIDNDVYILCKGSMDSLIEKVNLSKNEKQEILDKVKNLSKGALRTLGFAYKKLNYVPKDIKELEKEENNLSFAGILGMIDPPRESVKKSVELCKNAGIRPIMITGDSIDTAIAIAKNVGIIDNDSEAILGSELDKYNDEELKNIVKRYSVYARVNPSHKERIVFALQNSGKIVAMTGDGVNDAPAIKDAHVGVGMGITGTDVTKSASDIVLMDDSFSTIVVAVEEGRRIYNNIRNNIVFSLSSNFAEIFTIIIGLLTKTTILLPIYILFIDLVTDSIPSICLSFEKSEDSIMNKKPRGINKPLFTPFIKSCIASSAIIETIFVVLTYFISLKIYGQETAMSLALLSMVVQEIVYSISCRNLKESIVKQGLFSNKAMNYGLLLILLIEIIVFVTPIGKLISITAIDISLILIVFLINFMAIFIYELIKPFLVKWFKD
;
A
#
# COMPACT_ATOMS: atom_id res chain seq x y z
N MET A 1 -23.81 -16.61 -26.98
CA MET A 1 -22.47 -16.87 -27.54
C MET A 1 -21.99 -18.31 -27.29
N TYR A 2 -22.23 -18.88 -26.11
CA TYR A 2 -21.80 -20.25 -25.75
C TYR A 2 -22.41 -21.38 -26.65
N SER A 3 -23.57 -21.15 -27.27
CA SER A 3 -24.24 -22.13 -28.14
C SER A 3 -23.97 -21.93 -29.62
N LYS A 4 -23.05 -21.04 -29.97
CA LYS A 4 -22.68 -20.72 -31.34
C LYS A 4 -21.35 -21.34 -31.73
N ASN A 5 -21.19 -21.71 -33.00
CA ASN A 5 -19.91 -22.14 -33.56
C ASN A 5 -18.99 -20.93 -33.83
N GLU A 6 -17.70 -21.18 -34.07
CA GLU A 6 -16.69 -20.13 -34.29
C GLU A 6 -17.04 -19.20 -35.43
N ASP A 7 -17.46 -19.73 -36.57
CA ASP A 7 -17.81 -18.91 -37.74
C ASP A 7 -18.99 -17.99 -37.48
N GLU A 8 -20.00 -18.46 -36.75
CA GLU A 8 -21.14 -17.64 -36.34
C GLU A 8 -20.71 -16.53 -35.37
N ILE A 9 -19.80 -16.82 -34.44
CA ILE A 9 -19.28 -15.83 -33.46
C ILE A 9 -18.50 -14.75 -34.19
N PHE A 10 -17.59 -15.11 -35.10
CA PHE A 10 -16.86 -14.15 -35.91
C PHE A 10 -17.78 -13.26 -36.76
N LYS A 11 -18.82 -13.82 -37.36
CA LYS A 11 -19.83 -13.05 -38.07
C LYS A 11 -20.62 -12.08 -37.20
N ILE A 12 -21.08 -12.53 -36.02
CA ILE A 12 -21.84 -11.71 -35.06
C ILE A 12 -20.99 -10.54 -34.55
N LEU A 13 -19.72 -10.82 -34.22
CA LEU A 13 -18.80 -9.82 -33.68
C LEU A 13 -18.06 -9.03 -34.77
N ASN A 14 -18.33 -9.27 -36.05
CA ASN A 14 -17.57 -8.68 -37.17
C ASN A 14 -16.05 -8.71 -36.91
N SER A 15 -15.52 -9.89 -36.60
CA SER A 15 -14.12 -10.12 -36.30
C SER A 15 -13.57 -11.28 -37.08
N ASN A 16 -12.27 -11.53 -37.00
CA ASN A 16 -11.60 -12.68 -37.62
C ASN A 16 -10.47 -13.19 -36.75
N ILE A 17 -9.86 -14.31 -37.08
CA ILE A 17 -8.79 -14.96 -36.33
C ILE A 17 -7.48 -14.16 -36.34
N ASP A 18 -7.31 -13.21 -37.26
CA ASP A 18 -6.14 -12.33 -37.35
C ASP A 18 -6.29 -11.10 -36.47
N GLY A 19 -7.45 -10.96 -35.81
CA GLY A 19 -7.77 -9.87 -34.85
C GLY A 19 -8.34 -8.62 -35.55
N LEU A 20 -8.70 -7.65 -34.77
CA LEU A 20 -9.25 -6.37 -35.25
C LEU A 20 -8.15 -5.45 -35.76
N ASP A 21 -8.48 -4.62 -36.77
CA ASP A 21 -7.59 -3.55 -37.14
C ASP A 21 -7.66 -2.34 -36.22
N SER A 22 -6.62 -1.51 -36.24
CA SER A 22 -6.49 -0.35 -35.38
C SER A 22 -7.56 0.73 -35.57
N LYS A 23 -8.18 0.80 -36.75
CA LYS A 23 -9.27 1.77 -37.05
C LYS A 23 -10.58 1.28 -36.44
N GLU A 24 -10.90 0.01 -36.67
CA GLU A 24 -12.11 -0.62 -36.13
C GLU A 24 -12.06 -0.66 -34.59
N THR A 25 -10.90 -0.91 -34.00
CA THR A 25 -10.71 -0.87 -32.51
C THR A 25 -11.06 0.50 -31.94
N LYS A 26 -10.56 1.60 -32.56
CA LYS A 26 -10.88 2.97 -32.09
C LYS A 26 -12.36 3.28 -32.21
N LYS A 27 -13.01 2.83 -33.29
CA LYS A 27 -14.44 2.98 -33.49
C LYS A 27 -15.21 2.24 -32.38
N ARG A 28 -14.86 0.98 -32.11
CA ARG A 28 -15.49 0.17 -31.04
C ARG A 28 -15.31 0.74 -29.66
N ILE A 29 -14.14 1.32 -29.33
CA ILE A 29 -13.95 2.04 -28.07
C ILE A 29 -14.93 3.21 -27.94
N ASN A 30 -15.23 3.92 -29.04
CA ASN A 30 -16.22 5.00 -29.02
C ASN A 30 -17.67 4.47 -28.90
N ASP A 31 -17.99 3.36 -29.53
CA ASP A 31 -19.34 2.80 -29.57
C ASP A 31 -19.70 2.04 -28.27
N TYR A 32 -18.81 1.19 -27.77
CA TYR A 32 -19.00 0.36 -26.57
C TYR A 32 -18.49 1.01 -25.29
N GLY A 33 -17.64 2.01 -25.40
CA GLY A 33 -16.92 2.63 -24.28
C GLY A 33 -15.71 1.81 -23.83
N GLN A 34 -15.01 2.30 -22.83
CA GLN A 34 -13.90 1.57 -22.20
C GLN A 34 -14.41 0.38 -21.40
N ASN A 35 -13.60 -0.67 -21.29
CA ASN A 35 -13.88 -1.86 -20.48
C ASN A 35 -13.76 -1.53 -18.97
N ILE A 36 -14.76 -0.84 -18.43
CA ILE A 36 -14.85 -0.39 -17.03
C ILE A 36 -16.27 -0.66 -16.54
N ILE A 37 -16.41 -1.32 -15.38
CA ILE A 37 -17.72 -1.68 -14.83
C ILE A 37 -18.49 -0.45 -14.32
N ILE A 38 -17.82 0.49 -13.66
CA ILE A 38 -18.46 1.63 -12.98
C ILE A 38 -17.82 2.94 -13.41
N ASN A 39 -18.56 3.71 -14.22
CA ASN A 39 -18.36 5.15 -14.28
C ASN A 39 -19.35 5.78 -13.28
N LYS A 40 -18.98 5.96 -12.00
CA LYS A 40 -19.79 6.79 -11.10
C LYS A 40 -19.91 8.18 -11.74
N LYS A 41 -21.11 8.54 -12.20
CA LYS A 41 -21.40 9.92 -12.61
C LYS A 41 -21.02 10.80 -11.43
N LYS A 42 -20.08 11.69 -11.65
CA LYS A 42 -19.70 12.65 -10.60
C LYS A 42 -20.93 13.45 -10.24
N MET A 43 -21.25 13.48 -8.95
CA MET A 43 -22.26 14.41 -8.43
C MET A 43 -21.86 15.82 -8.89
N PRO A 44 -22.79 16.61 -9.48
CA PRO A 44 -22.50 17.97 -9.91
C PRO A 44 -21.85 18.76 -8.77
N TRP A 45 -20.93 19.66 -9.08
CA TRP A 45 -20.19 20.43 -8.08
C TRP A 45 -21.13 21.23 -7.16
N ILE A 46 -22.25 21.75 -7.71
CA ILE A 46 -23.29 22.47 -6.94
C ILE A 46 -23.91 21.58 -5.86
N LEU A 47 -24.27 20.33 -6.17
CA LEU A 47 -24.84 19.41 -5.19
C LEU A 47 -23.83 19.00 -4.11
N ARG A 48 -22.53 18.91 -4.47
CA ARG A 48 -21.45 18.64 -3.49
C ARG A 48 -21.22 19.85 -2.59
N PHE A 49 -21.31 21.06 -3.13
CA PHE A 49 -21.28 22.27 -2.35
C PHE A 49 -22.47 22.37 -1.41
N LEU A 50 -23.69 22.14 -1.90
CA LEU A 50 -24.90 22.13 -1.06
C LEU A 50 -24.87 21.05 0.04
N LYS A 51 -24.17 19.94 -0.20
CA LYS A 51 -23.98 18.90 0.81
C LYS A 51 -23.20 19.40 2.04
N GLN A 52 -22.36 20.42 1.89
CA GLN A 52 -21.67 21.03 3.03
C GLN A 52 -22.63 21.65 4.06
N PHE A 53 -23.77 22.16 3.60
CA PHE A 53 -24.79 22.69 4.49
C PHE A 53 -25.51 21.64 5.34
N ASN A 54 -25.29 20.37 5.10
CA ASN A 54 -25.78 19.26 5.92
C ASN A 54 -24.82 18.89 7.06
N ASP A 55 -23.81 19.72 7.30
CA ASP A 55 -22.91 19.57 8.44
C ASP A 55 -23.61 20.00 9.73
N THR A 56 -23.30 19.28 10.82
CA THR A 56 -23.97 19.48 12.12
C THR A 56 -23.77 20.91 12.66
N MET A 57 -22.55 21.45 12.49
CA MET A 57 -22.22 22.80 12.96
C MET A 57 -22.91 23.86 12.13
N ILE A 58 -22.85 23.74 10.81
CA ILE A 58 -23.54 24.67 9.93
C ILE A 58 -25.02 24.70 10.24
N ILE A 59 -25.63 23.54 10.55
CA ILE A 59 -27.05 23.48 10.98
C ILE A 59 -27.26 24.25 12.31
N ILE A 60 -26.37 24.07 13.28
CA ILE A 60 -26.43 24.79 14.56
C ILE A 60 -26.35 26.31 14.32
N LEU A 61 -25.38 26.76 13.52
CA LEU A 61 -25.20 28.16 13.19
C LEU A 61 -26.42 28.76 12.44
N LEU A 62 -27.00 27.99 11.52
CA LEU A 62 -28.23 28.41 10.83
C LEU A 62 -29.40 28.54 11.79
N VAL A 63 -29.53 27.65 12.78
CA VAL A 63 -30.53 27.75 13.84
C VAL A 63 -30.30 29.01 14.70
N VAL A 64 -29.04 29.27 15.08
CA VAL A 64 -28.68 30.49 15.83
C VAL A 64 -28.97 31.75 15.00
N ALA A 65 -28.58 31.77 13.72
CA ALA A 65 -28.89 32.89 12.83
C ALA A 65 -30.42 33.14 12.72
N LEU A 66 -31.20 32.06 12.67
CA LEU A 66 -32.65 32.14 12.64
C LEU A 66 -33.21 32.71 13.95
N LEU A 67 -32.69 32.29 15.10
CA LEU A 67 -33.09 32.82 16.40
C LEU A 67 -32.76 34.31 16.54
N LEU A 68 -31.55 34.73 16.12
CA LEU A 68 -31.11 36.12 16.11
C LEU A 68 -31.95 36.97 15.12
N TYR A 69 -32.32 36.41 13.96
CA TYR A 69 -33.22 37.09 13.03
C TYR A 69 -34.56 37.38 13.65
N PHE A 70 -35.19 36.39 14.34
CA PHE A 70 -36.46 36.60 15.05
C PHE A 70 -36.31 37.58 16.22
N TYR A 71 -35.22 37.53 16.95
CA TYR A 71 -34.94 38.49 18.00
C TYR A 71 -34.81 39.92 17.43
N GLY A 72 -34.07 40.11 16.32
CA GLY A 72 -33.99 41.38 15.61
C GLY A 72 -35.38 41.86 15.13
N TYR A 73 -36.18 40.94 14.60
CA TYR A 73 -37.50 41.28 14.07
C TYR A 73 -38.50 41.75 15.17
N PHE A 74 -38.48 41.10 16.35
CA PHE A 74 -39.45 41.37 17.41
C PHE A 74 -38.97 42.42 18.44
N TYR A 75 -37.63 42.59 18.65
CA TYR A 75 -37.12 43.37 19.78
C TYR A 75 -36.13 44.46 19.46
N SER A 76 -35.09 44.20 18.63
CA SER A 76 -33.93 45.14 18.47
C SER A 76 -33.94 45.89 17.15
N HIS A 77 -34.58 45.39 16.12
CA HIS A 77 -34.46 45.84 14.70
C HIS A 77 -33.03 45.87 14.15
N GLU A 78 -32.10 45.17 14.78
CA GLU A 78 -30.72 45.04 14.33
C GLU A 78 -30.51 43.60 13.78
N TYR A 79 -29.90 43.50 12.58
CA TYR A 79 -29.67 42.22 11.88
C TYR A 79 -28.18 41.96 11.62
N THR A 80 -27.30 42.80 12.19
CA THR A 80 -25.85 42.72 11.94
C THR A 80 -25.29 41.34 12.28
N ASP A 81 -25.61 40.81 13.49
CA ASP A 81 -25.08 39.50 13.94
C ASP A 81 -25.63 38.35 13.08
N THR A 82 -26.89 38.44 12.66
CA THR A 82 -27.46 37.44 11.74
C THR A 82 -26.74 37.42 10.40
N ILE A 83 -26.46 38.59 9.81
CA ILE A 83 -25.74 38.69 8.53
C ILE A 83 -24.31 38.16 8.65
N VAL A 84 -23.67 38.49 9.77
CA VAL A 84 -22.30 38.02 10.06
C VAL A 84 -22.25 36.49 10.15
N ILE A 85 -23.14 35.86 10.90
CA ILE A 85 -23.20 34.40 11.02
C ILE A 85 -23.49 33.74 9.67
N LEU A 86 -24.44 34.25 8.89
CA LEU A 86 -24.73 33.71 7.56
C LEU A 86 -23.54 33.85 6.60
N PHE A 87 -22.79 34.94 6.67
CA PHE A 87 -21.57 35.13 5.90
C PHE A 87 -20.50 34.10 6.29
N VAL A 88 -20.32 33.87 7.58
CA VAL A 88 -19.38 32.85 8.07
C VAL A 88 -19.78 31.44 7.66
N VAL A 89 -21.04 31.07 7.79
CA VAL A 89 -21.61 29.81 7.30
C VAL A 89 -21.28 29.61 5.81
N PHE A 90 -21.42 30.65 5.01
CA PHE A 90 -21.11 30.58 3.58
C PHE A 90 -19.62 30.37 3.31
N ILE A 91 -18.75 31.07 4.04
CA ILE A 91 -17.29 30.90 3.93
C ILE A 91 -16.89 29.48 4.38
N ASN A 92 -17.41 29.00 5.50
CA ASN A 92 -17.13 27.66 5.99
C ASN A 92 -17.54 26.57 4.97
N ALA A 93 -18.71 26.72 4.36
CA ALA A 93 -19.15 25.82 3.29
C ALA A 93 -18.20 25.84 2.07
N ILE A 94 -17.65 27.00 1.70
CA ILE A 94 -16.64 27.11 0.62
C ILE A 94 -15.35 26.37 1.00
N VAL A 95 -14.85 26.58 2.20
CA VAL A 95 -13.60 25.98 2.65
C VAL A 95 -13.76 24.48 2.80
N GLY A 96 -14.83 23.98 3.42
CA GLY A 96 -15.16 22.57 3.50
C GLY A 96 -15.23 21.92 2.12
N PHE A 97 -15.85 22.58 1.16
CA PHE A 97 -15.92 22.11 -0.23
C PHE A 97 -14.52 22.01 -0.88
N ILE A 98 -13.68 23.04 -0.72
CA ILE A 98 -12.30 23.04 -1.26
C ILE A 98 -11.45 21.92 -0.62
N GLN A 99 -11.59 21.72 0.68
CA GLN A 99 -10.86 20.65 1.40
C GLN A 99 -11.31 19.27 0.92
N GLU A 100 -12.60 19.02 0.77
CA GLU A 100 -13.14 17.73 0.29
C GLU A 100 -12.71 17.47 -1.17
N GLU A 101 -12.71 18.49 -2.03
CA GLU A 101 -12.25 18.37 -3.40
C GLU A 101 -10.76 18.00 -3.48
N LYS A 102 -9.91 18.67 -2.70
CA LYS A 102 -8.48 18.36 -2.66
C LYS A 102 -8.22 16.93 -2.18
N ALA A 103 -8.89 16.48 -1.12
CA ALA A 103 -8.80 15.11 -0.63
C ALA A 103 -9.23 14.08 -1.69
N THR A 104 -10.30 14.38 -2.43
CA THR A 104 -10.83 13.50 -3.50
C THR A 104 -9.89 13.44 -4.71
N LEU A 105 -9.24 14.54 -5.09
CA LEU A 105 -8.29 14.58 -6.21
C LEU A 105 -7.08 13.68 -5.96
N VAL A 106 -6.50 13.73 -4.77
CA VAL A 106 -5.35 12.89 -4.41
C VAL A 106 -5.71 11.40 -4.49
N LEU A 107 -6.88 11.01 -3.97
CA LEU A 107 -7.38 9.63 -4.04
C LEU A 107 -7.64 9.16 -5.48
N ARG A 108 -8.03 10.06 -6.37
CA ARG A 108 -8.27 9.74 -7.79
C ARG A 108 -6.98 9.46 -8.55
N ASP A 109 -5.91 10.20 -8.27
CA ASP A 109 -4.63 10.01 -8.95
C ASP A 109 -4.01 8.65 -8.62
N LEU A 110 -4.33 8.07 -7.46
CA LEU A 110 -3.89 6.72 -7.07
C LEU A 110 -4.46 5.62 -7.97
N LYS A 111 -5.72 5.75 -8.41
CA LYS A 111 -6.35 4.79 -9.34
C LYS A 111 -5.71 4.73 -10.72
N LYS A 112 -4.85 5.69 -11.07
CA LYS A 112 -4.10 5.65 -12.34
C LYS A 112 -2.98 4.60 -12.33
N TYR A 113 -2.52 4.15 -11.16
CA TYR A 113 -1.48 3.13 -11.03
C TYR A 113 -2.02 1.68 -11.10
N GLU A 114 -3.34 1.48 -11.06
CA GLU A 114 -3.99 0.18 -11.32
C GLU A 114 -4.16 -0.02 -12.82
N THR A 115 -3.11 -0.43 -13.52
CA THR A 115 -3.19 -0.80 -14.92
C THR A 115 -2.91 -2.29 -15.07
N SER A 116 -3.96 -3.11 -15.16
CA SER A 116 -3.84 -4.48 -15.65
C SER A 116 -3.68 -4.44 -17.17
N THR A 117 -2.82 -5.31 -17.70
CA THR A 117 -2.55 -5.47 -19.13
C THR A 117 -2.96 -6.87 -19.57
N CYS A 118 -3.23 -7.04 -20.87
CA CYS A 118 -3.54 -8.34 -21.47
C CYS A 118 -2.92 -8.45 -22.87
N LYS A 119 -2.68 -9.69 -23.30
CA LYS A 119 -2.13 -10.00 -24.62
C LYS A 119 -3.28 -10.16 -25.61
N VAL A 120 -3.30 -9.37 -26.67
CA VAL A 120 -4.31 -9.46 -27.73
C VAL A 120 -3.68 -9.54 -29.10
N LYS A 121 -4.38 -10.15 -30.06
CA LYS A 121 -3.99 -10.16 -31.47
C LYS A 121 -4.75 -9.04 -32.19
N ARG A 122 -4.03 -8.07 -32.73
CA ARG A 122 -4.54 -6.98 -33.56
C ARG A 122 -3.60 -6.76 -34.76
N ASP A 123 -4.13 -6.46 -35.93
CA ASP A 123 -3.33 -6.29 -37.15
C ASP A 123 -2.37 -7.48 -37.38
N ASP A 124 -2.83 -8.71 -37.14
CA ASP A 124 -2.06 -9.99 -37.20
C ASP A 124 -0.82 -10.04 -36.32
N LYS A 125 -0.73 -9.18 -35.29
CA LYS A 125 0.36 -9.13 -34.34
C LYS A 125 -0.16 -9.29 -32.92
N ILE A 126 0.60 -10.03 -32.09
CA ILE A 126 0.33 -10.10 -30.65
C ILE A 126 0.93 -8.86 -30.01
N ILE A 127 0.09 -8.08 -29.34
CA ILE A 127 0.46 -6.87 -28.62
C ILE A 127 -0.07 -6.91 -27.20
N VAL A 128 0.61 -6.23 -26.29
CA VAL A 128 0.15 -6.04 -24.91
C VAL A 128 -0.57 -4.71 -24.83
N ILE A 129 -1.82 -4.73 -24.39
CA ILE A 129 -2.65 -3.52 -24.21
C ILE A 129 -3.13 -3.39 -22.77
N ASN A 130 -3.61 -2.20 -22.43
CA ASN A 130 -4.33 -2.01 -21.18
C ASN A 130 -5.70 -2.69 -21.24
N THR A 131 -6.12 -3.43 -20.21
CA THR A 131 -7.41 -4.11 -20.19
C THR A 131 -8.61 -3.17 -20.39
N LYS A 132 -8.46 -1.88 -20.06
CA LYS A 132 -9.48 -0.84 -20.33
C LYS A 132 -9.73 -0.58 -21.82
N GLU A 133 -8.77 -0.96 -22.67
CA GLU A 133 -8.84 -0.76 -24.13
C GLU A 133 -9.39 -1.98 -24.88
N LEU A 134 -9.77 -3.05 -24.14
CA LEU A 134 -10.43 -4.22 -24.71
C LEU A 134 -11.80 -3.85 -25.26
N VAL A 135 -12.11 -4.41 -26.43
CA VAL A 135 -13.39 -4.25 -27.11
C VAL A 135 -13.96 -5.61 -27.51
N PRO A 136 -15.30 -5.75 -27.64
CA PRO A 136 -15.89 -6.96 -28.19
C PRO A 136 -15.33 -7.26 -29.61
N GLY A 137 -14.92 -8.52 -29.82
CA GLY A 137 -14.27 -8.98 -31.05
C GLY A 137 -12.74 -9.04 -31.03
N ASP A 138 -12.06 -8.56 -29.97
CA ASP A 138 -10.63 -8.78 -29.76
C ASP A 138 -10.33 -10.25 -29.55
N ILE A 139 -9.24 -10.74 -30.14
CA ILE A 139 -8.69 -12.08 -29.86
C ILE A 139 -7.68 -11.94 -28.71
N ILE A 140 -7.91 -12.66 -27.63
CA ILE A 140 -7.12 -12.58 -26.40
C ILE A 140 -6.44 -13.91 -26.09
N TYR A 141 -5.23 -13.81 -25.53
CA TYR A 141 -4.43 -14.94 -25.04
C TYR A 141 -4.35 -14.85 -23.52
N LEU A 142 -4.71 -15.93 -22.85
CA LEU A 142 -4.70 -16.01 -21.40
C LEU A 142 -4.01 -17.30 -20.93
N GLU A 143 -3.30 -17.20 -19.81
CA GLU A 143 -2.54 -18.28 -19.19
C GLU A 143 -2.71 -18.34 -17.67
N SER A 144 -2.26 -19.43 -17.08
CA SER A 144 -2.37 -19.65 -15.62
C SER A 144 -1.80 -18.46 -14.83
N GLY A 145 -2.56 -18.00 -13.81
CA GLY A 145 -2.22 -16.86 -12.98
C GLY A 145 -2.78 -15.53 -13.45
N GLU A 146 -3.42 -15.47 -14.63
CA GLU A 146 -4.07 -14.25 -15.14
C GLU A 146 -5.54 -14.18 -14.70
N THR A 147 -6.01 -12.96 -14.46
CA THR A 147 -7.44 -12.68 -14.24
C THR A 147 -8.10 -12.41 -15.57
N VAL A 148 -9.26 -12.99 -15.81
CA VAL A 148 -10.07 -12.81 -17.00
C VAL A 148 -10.58 -11.36 -17.08
N PRO A 149 -10.17 -10.56 -18.10
CA PRO A 149 -10.42 -9.12 -18.12
C PRO A 149 -11.76 -8.71 -18.77
N ALA A 150 -12.52 -9.65 -19.30
CA ALA A 150 -13.81 -9.43 -19.97
C ALA A 150 -14.57 -10.75 -20.06
N ASP A 151 -15.83 -10.76 -20.55
CA ASP A 151 -16.48 -12.03 -20.88
C ASP A 151 -15.97 -12.53 -22.25
N ILE A 152 -15.45 -13.76 -22.27
CA ILE A 152 -14.69 -14.32 -23.39
C ILE A 152 -15.29 -15.67 -23.80
N ARG A 153 -15.43 -15.92 -25.08
CA ARG A 153 -15.73 -17.24 -25.67
C ARG A 153 -14.40 -17.93 -26.00
N ILE A 154 -14.18 -19.11 -25.45
CA ILE A 154 -12.97 -19.92 -25.68
C ILE A 154 -13.00 -20.45 -27.12
N LEU A 155 -11.96 -20.19 -27.89
CA LEU A 155 -11.73 -20.75 -29.22
C LEU A 155 -10.87 -22.01 -29.14
N SER A 156 -9.79 -21.97 -28.35
CA SER A 156 -8.93 -23.12 -28.07
C SER A 156 -8.40 -23.07 -26.65
N CYS A 157 -8.17 -24.21 -26.03
CA CYS A 157 -7.58 -24.28 -24.70
C CYS A 157 -6.82 -25.60 -24.47
N GLU A 158 -5.84 -25.55 -23.56
CA GLU A 158 -5.04 -26.68 -23.13
C GLU A 158 -5.10 -26.80 -21.60
N SER A 159 -5.67 -27.89 -21.08
CA SER A 159 -5.77 -28.19 -19.64
C SER A 159 -6.31 -27.04 -18.77
N LEU A 160 -7.25 -26.25 -19.31
CA LEU A 160 -7.74 -25.01 -18.73
C LEU A 160 -8.64 -25.28 -17.52
N LYS A 161 -8.26 -24.71 -16.35
CA LYS A 161 -9.08 -24.65 -15.14
C LYS A 161 -9.21 -23.22 -14.67
N VAL A 162 -10.42 -22.84 -14.24
CA VAL A 162 -10.76 -21.48 -13.85
C VAL A 162 -11.49 -21.49 -12.51
N ASP A 163 -11.04 -20.65 -11.60
CA ASP A 163 -11.72 -20.33 -10.37
C ASP A 163 -12.83 -19.30 -10.65
N GLU A 164 -14.07 -19.73 -10.52
CA GLU A 164 -15.27 -18.92 -10.72
C GLU A 164 -15.98 -18.58 -9.41
N SER A 165 -15.32 -18.75 -8.27
CA SER A 165 -15.90 -18.56 -6.93
C SER A 165 -16.50 -17.15 -6.74
N ALA A 166 -15.91 -16.14 -7.34
CA ALA A 166 -16.42 -14.76 -7.31
C ALA A 166 -17.79 -14.59 -7.98
N LEU A 167 -18.15 -15.50 -8.90
CA LEU A 167 -19.40 -15.44 -9.66
C LEU A 167 -20.40 -16.50 -9.18
N THR A 168 -19.92 -17.68 -8.83
CA THR A 168 -20.75 -18.86 -8.50
C THR A 168 -20.83 -19.16 -7.01
N GLY A 169 -19.89 -18.66 -6.21
CA GLY A 169 -19.73 -18.97 -4.79
C GLY A 169 -19.07 -20.33 -4.52
N GLU A 170 -18.73 -21.11 -5.56
CA GLU A 170 -18.09 -22.43 -5.41
C GLU A 170 -16.57 -22.30 -5.54
N SER A 171 -15.82 -22.85 -4.56
CA SER A 171 -14.36 -22.69 -4.47
C SER A 171 -13.56 -23.70 -5.31
N VAL A 172 -14.22 -24.67 -5.97
CA VAL A 172 -13.51 -25.68 -6.77
C VAL A 172 -13.32 -25.17 -8.18
N PRO A 173 -12.07 -25.13 -8.72
CA PRO A 173 -11.83 -24.70 -10.09
C PRO A 173 -12.55 -25.55 -11.12
N VAL A 174 -13.23 -24.90 -12.05
CA VAL A 174 -14.04 -25.53 -13.12
C VAL A 174 -13.16 -25.80 -14.34
N GLN A 175 -13.21 -27.03 -14.85
CA GLN A 175 -12.54 -27.36 -16.10
C GLN A 175 -13.32 -26.79 -17.29
N LYS A 176 -12.65 -26.07 -18.16
CA LYS A 176 -13.19 -25.42 -19.37
C LYS A 176 -12.77 -26.15 -20.64
N ASN A 177 -13.58 -25.99 -21.69
CA ASN A 177 -13.32 -26.51 -23.04
C ASN A 177 -13.78 -25.53 -24.12
N SER A 178 -13.55 -25.85 -25.39
CA SER A 178 -13.99 -25.02 -26.53
C SER A 178 -15.25 -25.51 -27.23
N GLU A 179 -15.88 -26.61 -26.76
CA GLU A 179 -17.03 -27.25 -27.43
C GLU A 179 -18.26 -26.33 -27.49
N VAL A 180 -19.07 -26.50 -28.52
CA VAL A 180 -20.35 -25.79 -28.65
C VAL A 180 -21.38 -26.42 -27.70
N LEU A 181 -22.01 -25.59 -26.86
CA LEU A 181 -22.93 -26.04 -25.84
C LEU A 181 -24.38 -25.90 -26.25
N LYS A 182 -25.29 -26.64 -25.57
CA LYS A 182 -26.74 -26.55 -25.78
C LYS A 182 -27.27 -25.16 -25.35
N ASN A 183 -28.41 -24.76 -25.89
CA ASN A 183 -29.10 -23.53 -25.49
C ASN A 183 -29.67 -23.66 -24.04
N ASN A 184 -29.92 -22.53 -23.41
CA ASN A 184 -30.55 -22.38 -22.08
C ASN A 184 -29.78 -23.00 -20.92
N LEU A 185 -28.44 -22.90 -20.93
CA LEU A 185 -27.58 -23.28 -19.81
C LEU A 185 -27.44 -22.13 -18.81
N ILE A 186 -27.43 -22.44 -17.53
CA ILE A 186 -27.06 -21.50 -16.47
C ILE A 186 -25.56 -21.18 -16.57
N LEU A 187 -25.14 -20.08 -15.96
CA LEU A 187 -23.77 -19.55 -16.05
C LEU A 187 -22.71 -20.61 -15.70
N GLN A 188 -22.92 -21.37 -14.64
CA GLN A 188 -22.03 -22.42 -14.12
C GLN A 188 -21.81 -23.57 -15.13
N GLU A 189 -22.78 -23.83 -16.00
CA GLU A 189 -22.70 -24.88 -17.00
C GLU A 189 -22.04 -24.45 -18.31
N GLN A 190 -21.77 -23.15 -18.48
CA GLN A 190 -21.13 -22.59 -19.69
C GLN A 190 -19.61 -22.82 -19.68
N LYS A 191 -19.22 -24.09 -19.88
CA LYS A 191 -17.80 -24.52 -19.82
C LYS A 191 -16.93 -23.96 -20.95
N ASN A 192 -17.50 -23.34 -21.98
CA ASN A 192 -16.78 -22.71 -23.07
C ASN A 192 -16.74 -21.19 -22.98
N MET A 193 -17.14 -20.62 -21.86
CA MET A 193 -17.08 -19.21 -21.55
C MET A 193 -16.14 -18.93 -20.38
N LEU A 194 -15.47 -17.80 -20.41
CA LEU A 194 -14.75 -17.19 -19.31
C LEU A 194 -15.45 -15.88 -18.94
N PHE A 195 -15.54 -15.59 -17.67
CA PHE A 195 -16.25 -14.42 -17.17
C PHE A 195 -15.31 -13.42 -16.53
N LEU A 196 -15.58 -12.14 -16.69
CA LEU A 196 -14.81 -11.06 -16.09
C LEU A 196 -14.56 -11.29 -14.60
N GLY A 197 -13.31 -11.11 -14.16
CA GLY A 197 -12.93 -11.17 -12.74
C GLY A 197 -12.71 -12.58 -12.18
N THR A 198 -12.89 -13.63 -13.00
CA THR A 198 -12.51 -15.01 -12.66
C THR A 198 -11.01 -15.23 -12.89
N ASN A 199 -10.40 -16.22 -12.26
CA ASN A 199 -8.96 -16.43 -12.29
C ASN A 199 -8.59 -17.77 -12.94
N ILE A 200 -7.62 -17.75 -13.85
CA ILE A 200 -7.10 -18.97 -14.48
C ILE A 200 -6.12 -19.62 -13.52
N THR A 201 -6.48 -20.80 -13.01
CA THR A 201 -5.66 -21.56 -12.06
C THR A 201 -4.71 -22.54 -12.75
N ASN A 202 -5.05 -23.03 -13.93
CA ASN A 202 -4.20 -23.94 -14.70
C ASN A 202 -4.49 -23.83 -16.20
N GLY A 203 -3.47 -24.10 -17.03
CA GLY A 203 -3.56 -24.17 -18.48
C GLY A 203 -3.48 -22.83 -19.18
N LYS A 204 -3.79 -22.83 -20.45
CA LYS A 204 -3.80 -21.63 -21.34
C LYS A 204 -4.97 -21.70 -22.30
N CYS A 205 -5.38 -20.54 -22.81
CA CYS A 205 -6.43 -20.46 -23.81
C CYS A 205 -6.27 -19.26 -24.77
N THR A 206 -6.84 -19.42 -25.93
CA THR A 206 -7.15 -18.35 -26.87
C THR A 206 -8.65 -18.17 -26.95
N GLY A 207 -9.14 -16.96 -26.84
CA GLY A 207 -10.57 -16.68 -26.87
C GLY A 207 -10.89 -15.37 -27.59
N ILE A 208 -12.17 -15.15 -27.85
CA ILE A 208 -12.69 -13.92 -28.42
C ILE A 208 -13.51 -13.17 -27.37
N VAL A 209 -13.25 -11.87 -27.21
CA VAL A 209 -13.98 -11.01 -26.28
C VAL A 209 -15.41 -10.83 -26.78
N VAL A 210 -16.38 -11.17 -25.94
CA VAL A 210 -17.81 -11.10 -26.26
C VAL A 210 -18.47 -9.86 -25.66
N SER A 211 -18.16 -9.56 -24.41
CA SER A 211 -18.74 -8.42 -23.67
C SER A 211 -17.69 -7.75 -22.80
N THR A 212 -17.80 -6.44 -22.66
CA THR A 212 -16.87 -5.60 -21.88
C THR A 212 -17.62 -4.71 -20.89
N GLY A 213 -16.97 -4.35 -19.80
CA GLY A 213 -17.41 -3.41 -18.78
C GLY A 213 -18.80 -3.72 -18.19
N LYS A 214 -19.73 -2.77 -18.29
CA LYS A 214 -21.11 -2.90 -17.78
C LYS A 214 -21.95 -4.00 -18.42
N ASN A 215 -21.56 -4.46 -19.60
CA ASN A 215 -22.30 -5.47 -20.36
C ASN A 215 -21.86 -6.90 -20.02
N THR A 216 -20.80 -7.09 -19.24
CA THR A 216 -20.37 -8.41 -18.70
C THR A 216 -21.35 -8.92 -17.65
N GLU A 217 -21.31 -10.21 -17.34
CA GLU A 217 -22.19 -10.79 -16.30
C GLU A 217 -21.95 -10.16 -14.93
N ILE A 218 -20.69 -9.98 -14.54
CA ILE A 218 -20.35 -9.23 -13.30
C ILE A 218 -20.77 -7.76 -13.41
N GLY A 219 -20.62 -7.14 -14.56
CA GLY A 219 -21.05 -5.76 -14.79
C GLY A 219 -22.55 -5.55 -14.57
N LYS A 220 -23.38 -6.50 -15.02
CA LYS A 220 -24.85 -6.50 -14.80
C LYS A 220 -25.19 -6.61 -13.30
N ILE A 221 -24.49 -7.50 -12.58
CA ILE A 221 -24.65 -7.68 -11.12
C ILE A 221 -24.26 -6.38 -10.40
N ALA A 222 -23.11 -5.79 -10.75
CA ALA A 222 -22.61 -4.57 -10.14
C ALA A 222 -23.52 -3.34 -10.34
N LEU A 223 -24.25 -3.27 -11.46
CA LEU A 223 -25.26 -2.24 -11.71
C LEU A 223 -26.52 -2.38 -10.84
N SER A 224 -26.84 -3.61 -10.43
CA SER A 224 -27.99 -3.88 -9.54
C SER A 224 -27.65 -3.70 -8.07
N LEU A 225 -26.36 -3.73 -7.70
CA LEU A 225 -25.87 -3.43 -6.36
C LEU A 225 -25.59 -1.93 -6.24
N ASN A 226 -26.64 -1.12 -6.05
CA ASN A 226 -26.51 0.31 -5.77
C ASN A 226 -25.71 0.51 -4.47
N GLU A 227 -24.69 1.37 -4.54
CA GLU A 227 -23.98 1.98 -3.42
C GLU A 227 -23.22 1.01 -2.48
N ILE A 228 -22.04 0.60 -2.88
CA ILE A 228 -21.03 0.23 -1.89
C ILE A 228 -20.46 1.56 -1.35
N ASP A 229 -20.89 1.94 -0.15
CA ASP A 229 -20.30 3.04 0.60
C ASP A 229 -18.79 2.82 0.75
N ARG A 230 -18.03 3.91 0.81
CA ARG A 230 -16.60 3.87 1.09
C ARG A 230 -16.38 3.17 2.43
N ILE A 231 -15.67 2.06 2.44
CA ILE A 231 -15.29 1.37 3.68
C ILE A 231 -14.37 2.30 4.46
N GLU A 232 -14.85 2.78 5.62
CA GLU A 232 -14.05 3.62 6.53
C GLU A 232 -12.93 2.80 7.17
N THR A 233 -11.76 3.41 7.38
CA THR A 233 -10.65 2.74 8.07
C THR A 233 -10.97 2.55 9.57
N PRO A 234 -10.36 1.56 10.25
CA PRO A 234 -10.55 1.36 11.69
C PRO A 234 -10.27 2.64 12.50
N LEU A 235 -9.29 3.43 12.08
CA LEU A 235 -8.95 4.71 12.68
C LEU A 235 -10.08 5.73 12.49
N GLN A 236 -10.62 5.84 11.28
CA GLN A 236 -11.76 6.73 11.00
C GLN A 236 -12.98 6.37 11.85
N LEU A 237 -13.26 5.07 12.02
CA LEU A 237 -14.35 4.59 12.89
C LEU A 237 -14.10 4.94 14.35
N LYS A 238 -12.89 4.74 14.88
CA LYS A 238 -12.51 5.13 16.26
C LYS A 238 -12.64 6.63 16.49
N ILE A 239 -12.27 7.45 15.49
CA ILE A 239 -12.40 8.91 15.58
C ILE A 239 -13.87 9.35 15.54
N LYS A 240 -14.68 8.73 14.68
CA LYS A 240 -16.12 9.00 14.63
C LYS A 240 -16.81 8.65 15.94
N GLU A 241 -16.40 7.55 16.59
CA GLU A 241 -16.86 7.19 17.94
C GLU A 241 -16.42 8.22 18.98
N LEU A 242 -15.17 8.70 18.89
CA LEU A 242 -14.64 9.74 19.76
C LEU A 242 -15.42 11.06 19.58
N SER A 243 -15.62 11.50 18.33
CA SER A 243 -16.38 12.72 18.04
C SER A 243 -17.79 12.65 18.65
N LYS A 244 -18.46 11.49 18.54
CA LYS A 244 -19.75 11.29 19.23
C LYS A 244 -19.65 11.43 20.75
N LYS A 245 -18.60 10.89 21.38
CA LYS A 245 -18.39 11.01 22.84
C LYS A 245 -18.11 12.46 23.25
N ILE A 246 -17.27 13.17 22.47
CA ILE A 246 -17.00 14.59 22.69
C ILE A 246 -18.29 15.41 22.56
N THR A 247 -19.06 15.23 21.48
CA THR A 247 -20.33 15.91 21.27
C THR A 247 -21.30 15.67 22.44
N PHE A 248 -21.34 14.45 22.99
CA PHE A 248 -22.17 14.16 24.15
C PHE A 248 -21.70 14.90 25.42
N ILE A 249 -20.38 14.94 25.66
CA ILE A 249 -19.80 15.69 26.79
C ILE A 249 -20.10 17.18 26.65
N VAL A 250 -19.93 17.71 25.45
CA VAL A 250 -20.22 19.11 25.12
C VAL A 250 -21.69 19.44 25.35
N PHE A 251 -22.61 18.55 24.96
CA PHE A 251 -24.04 18.75 25.21
C PHE A 251 -24.34 18.86 26.72
N ILE A 252 -23.65 18.08 27.56
CA ILE A 252 -23.77 18.21 29.03
C ILE A 252 -23.23 19.57 29.51
N ILE A 253 -22.05 19.99 28.98
CA ILE A 253 -21.48 21.29 29.32
C ILE A 253 -22.36 22.44 28.87
N LEU A 254 -22.98 22.35 27.69
CA LEU A 254 -23.96 23.34 27.21
C LEU A 254 -25.15 23.50 28.16
N ILE A 255 -25.72 22.39 28.63
CA ILE A 255 -26.82 22.43 29.60
C ILE A 255 -26.35 23.10 30.92
N PHE A 256 -25.17 22.75 31.38
CA PHE A 256 -24.59 23.31 32.61
C PHE A 256 -24.37 24.83 32.49
N ILE A 257 -23.82 25.29 31.38
CA ILE A 257 -23.58 26.70 31.08
C ILE A 257 -24.89 27.44 30.91
N PHE A 258 -25.89 26.86 30.23
CA PHE A 258 -27.23 27.44 30.10
C PHE A 258 -27.85 27.69 31.49
N ILE A 259 -27.76 26.70 32.39
CA ILE A 259 -28.26 26.82 33.77
C ILE A 259 -27.49 27.90 34.56
N LEU A 260 -26.18 27.91 34.47
CA LEU A 260 -25.31 28.90 35.11
C LEU A 260 -25.60 30.33 34.62
N ALA A 261 -25.79 30.50 33.34
CA ALA A 261 -26.07 31.79 32.70
C ALA A 261 -27.44 32.32 33.17
N LEU A 262 -28.47 31.45 33.29
CA LEU A 262 -29.77 31.81 33.89
C LEU A 262 -29.63 32.25 35.35
N ILE A 263 -28.85 31.52 36.17
CA ILE A 263 -28.62 31.87 37.59
C ILE A 263 -27.90 33.22 37.71
N ASN A 264 -26.96 33.51 36.85
CA ASN A 264 -26.21 34.76 36.78
C ASN A 264 -26.99 35.93 36.15
N LYS A 265 -28.28 35.70 35.73
CA LYS A 265 -29.18 36.69 35.15
C LYS A 265 -28.67 37.32 33.84
N TYR A 266 -27.98 36.52 33.01
CA TYR A 266 -27.62 36.93 31.65
C TYR A 266 -28.91 37.14 30.83
N THR A 267 -28.86 38.03 29.87
CA THR A 267 -29.96 38.20 28.92
C THR A 267 -30.08 36.97 28.00
N ILE A 268 -31.26 36.73 27.47
CA ILE A 268 -31.49 35.60 26.54
C ILE A 268 -30.51 35.68 25.35
N LEU A 269 -30.22 36.88 24.85
CA LEU A 269 -29.28 37.09 23.74
C LEU A 269 -27.84 36.64 24.12
N GLU A 270 -27.36 37.07 25.28
CA GLU A 270 -26.04 36.67 25.79
C GLU A 270 -25.95 35.15 26.01
N ILE A 271 -27.00 34.52 26.49
CA ILE A 271 -27.06 33.07 26.65
C ILE A 271 -26.98 32.36 25.29
N ILE A 272 -27.70 32.81 24.29
CA ILE A 272 -27.66 32.26 22.93
C ILE A 272 -26.26 32.41 22.36
N MET A 273 -25.63 33.58 22.48
CA MET A 273 -24.28 33.83 21.98
C MET A 273 -23.23 32.92 22.69
N LEU A 274 -23.28 32.78 24.00
CA LEU A 274 -22.41 31.91 24.76
C LEU A 274 -22.57 30.44 24.39
N CYS A 275 -23.82 29.96 24.31
CA CYS A 275 -24.09 28.58 23.90
C CYS A 275 -23.67 28.30 22.47
N SER A 276 -23.85 29.28 21.54
CA SER A 276 -23.40 29.12 20.17
C SER A 276 -21.85 29.08 20.06
N SER A 277 -21.15 29.97 20.79
CA SER A 277 -19.69 29.98 20.85
C SER A 277 -19.15 28.62 21.32
N LEU A 278 -19.71 28.08 22.39
CA LEU A 278 -19.30 26.80 22.94
C LEU A 278 -19.62 25.63 22.00
N ALA A 279 -20.78 25.66 21.35
CA ALA A 279 -21.15 24.61 20.40
C ALA A 279 -20.19 24.56 19.22
N VAL A 280 -19.73 25.73 18.76
CA VAL A 280 -18.73 25.87 17.69
C VAL A 280 -17.37 25.37 18.18
N ALA A 281 -16.84 25.90 19.26
CA ALA A 281 -15.53 25.54 19.83
C ALA A 281 -15.35 24.03 20.11
N ALA A 282 -16.45 23.34 20.35
CA ALA A 282 -16.42 21.99 20.94
C ALA A 282 -16.42 20.86 19.91
N ILE A 283 -16.68 21.11 18.64
CA ILE A 283 -16.80 20.09 17.61
C ILE A 283 -15.58 20.15 16.67
N PRO A 284 -14.65 19.19 16.76
CA PRO A 284 -13.46 19.18 15.90
C PRO A 284 -13.79 18.74 14.46
N GLU A 285 -14.42 19.60 13.68
CA GLU A 285 -14.93 19.29 12.33
C GLU A 285 -13.85 19.03 11.31
N GLY A 286 -12.71 19.73 11.41
CA GLY A 286 -11.57 19.55 10.53
C GLY A 286 -10.90 18.19 10.64
N LEU A 287 -11.05 17.50 11.78
CA LEU A 287 -10.28 16.29 12.10
C LEU A 287 -10.46 15.12 11.11
N PRO A 288 -11.69 14.70 10.69
CA PRO A 288 -11.86 13.64 9.69
C PRO A 288 -11.24 14.01 8.34
N THR A 289 -11.34 15.26 7.94
CA THR A 289 -10.80 15.79 6.68
C THR A 289 -9.26 15.79 6.71
N VAL A 290 -8.66 16.27 7.78
CA VAL A 290 -7.19 16.30 7.97
C VAL A 290 -6.61 14.89 7.99
N ILE A 291 -7.30 13.92 8.61
CA ILE A 291 -6.87 12.52 8.58
C ILE A 291 -6.89 11.98 7.15
N THR A 292 -7.95 12.25 6.40
CA THR A 292 -8.04 11.84 5.00
C THR A 292 -6.92 12.47 4.17
N ILE A 293 -6.59 13.74 4.40
CA ILE A 293 -5.46 14.42 3.75
C ILE A 293 -4.14 13.75 4.15
N THR A 294 -3.93 13.48 5.44
CA THR A 294 -2.70 12.84 5.94
C THR A 294 -2.48 11.46 5.32
N LEU A 295 -3.53 10.63 5.26
CA LEU A 295 -3.50 9.33 4.59
C LEU A 295 -3.20 9.50 3.10
N SER A 296 -3.84 10.46 2.43
CA SER A 296 -3.66 10.71 1.00
C SER A 296 -2.22 11.17 0.67
N VAL A 297 -1.65 12.06 1.47
CA VAL A 297 -0.24 12.47 1.37
C VAL A 297 0.69 11.29 1.59
N GLY A 298 0.40 10.46 2.59
CA GLY A 298 1.16 9.24 2.88
C GLY A 298 1.15 8.26 1.73
N ILE A 299 -0.02 7.97 1.17
CA ILE A 299 -0.18 7.08 0.01
C ILE A 299 0.58 7.62 -1.21
N SER A 300 0.49 8.94 -1.47
CA SER A 300 1.27 9.58 -2.54
C SER A 300 2.78 9.39 -2.35
N ASN A 301 3.26 9.48 -1.13
CA ASN A 301 4.68 9.23 -0.82
C ASN A 301 5.07 7.75 -0.97
N LEU A 302 4.20 6.82 -0.56
CA LEU A 302 4.38 5.39 -0.78
C LEU A 302 4.50 5.07 -2.28
N ALA A 303 3.65 5.66 -3.12
CA ALA A 303 3.70 5.49 -4.57
C ALA A 303 5.04 5.98 -5.16
N LYS A 304 5.56 7.13 -4.71
CA LYS A 304 6.90 7.63 -5.09
C LYS A 304 8.02 6.69 -4.65
N LYS A 305 7.80 5.93 -3.58
CA LYS A 305 8.71 4.90 -3.04
C LYS A 305 8.38 3.50 -3.57
N LYS A 306 7.76 3.42 -4.76
CA LYS A 306 7.44 2.19 -5.49
C LYS A 306 6.45 1.24 -4.78
N THR A 307 5.62 1.76 -3.90
CA THR A 307 4.57 0.99 -3.22
C THR A 307 3.20 1.52 -3.61
N VAL A 308 2.42 0.74 -4.32
CA VAL A 308 1.04 1.08 -4.68
C VAL A 308 0.09 0.54 -3.61
N VAL A 309 -0.69 1.41 -3.03
CA VAL A 309 -1.69 1.07 -2.00
C VAL A 309 -3.04 0.87 -2.68
N LYS A 310 -3.64 -0.30 -2.52
CA LYS A 310 -4.98 -0.61 -3.03
C LYS A 310 -6.06 -0.35 -1.98
N GLN A 311 -5.76 -0.62 -0.71
CA GLN A 311 -6.67 -0.41 0.41
C GLN A 311 -6.08 0.59 1.42
N MET A 312 -6.82 1.67 1.72
CA MET A 312 -6.37 2.71 2.67
C MET A 312 -6.12 2.15 4.08
N GLN A 313 -6.86 1.13 4.47
CA GLN A 313 -6.74 0.46 5.77
C GLN A 313 -5.36 -0.16 5.98
N ALA A 314 -4.74 -0.67 4.91
CA ALA A 314 -3.41 -1.25 4.97
C ALA A 314 -2.35 -0.24 5.43
N VAL A 315 -2.49 1.05 5.09
CA VAL A 315 -1.54 2.10 5.47
C VAL A 315 -1.45 2.27 6.98
N GLU A 316 -2.60 2.19 7.66
CA GLU A 316 -2.63 2.24 9.13
C GLU A 316 -1.97 1.00 9.75
N THR A 317 -2.28 -0.18 9.19
CA THR A 317 -1.79 -1.47 9.68
C THR A 317 -0.29 -1.65 9.43
N LEU A 318 0.25 -1.11 8.30
CA LEU A 318 1.68 -1.11 7.99
C LEU A 318 2.55 -0.62 9.14
N GLY A 319 2.16 0.50 9.76
CA GLY A 319 2.90 1.08 10.89
C GLY A 319 2.90 0.22 12.16
N ALA A 320 2.01 -0.75 12.25
CA ALA A 320 1.81 -1.61 13.42
C ALA A 320 2.35 -3.03 13.23
N ILE A 321 2.94 -3.37 12.08
CA ILE A 321 3.43 -4.72 11.75
C ILE A 321 4.47 -5.20 12.79
N ASP A 322 4.24 -6.40 13.33
CA ASP A 322 5.16 -7.14 14.20
C ASP A 322 6.03 -8.12 13.40
N ILE A 323 5.48 -8.71 12.33
CA ILE A 323 6.09 -9.80 11.57
C ILE A 323 5.92 -9.55 10.08
N ILE A 324 7.01 -9.75 9.33
CA ILE A 324 6.98 -9.76 7.86
C ILE A 324 7.32 -11.17 7.40
N CYS A 325 6.34 -11.90 6.89
CA CYS A 325 6.52 -13.18 6.22
C CYS A 325 6.82 -12.92 4.75
N SER A 326 7.99 -13.30 4.29
CA SER A 326 8.43 -13.08 2.92
C SER A 326 8.70 -14.41 2.22
N ASP A 327 8.21 -14.54 0.98
CA ASP A 327 8.73 -15.57 0.10
C ASP A 327 10.22 -15.27 -0.21
N LYS A 328 11.00 -16.29 -0.43
CA LYS A 328 12.42 -16.17 -0.74
C LYS A 328 12.63 -15.62 -2.15
N THR A 329 12.03 -16.31 -3.15
CA THR A 329 12.31 -16.11 -4.56
C THR A 329 11.77 -14.77 -5.06
N GLY A 330 12.61 -14.01 -5.76
CA GLY A 330 12.20 -12.72 -6.33
C GLY A 330 12.06 -11.58 -5.32
N THR A 331 11.82 -11.87 -4.03
CA THR A 331 11.63 -10.86 -2.97
C THR A 331 12.90 -10.64 -2.14
N ILE A 332 13.41 -11.70 -1.51
CA ILE A 332 14.68 -11.69 -0.77
C ILE A 332 15.83 -11.84 -1.75
N THR A 333 15.67 -12.69 -2.77
CA THR A 333 16.64 -12.96 -3.82
C THR A 333 16.28 -12.23 -5.11
N GLN A 334 17.20 -12.25 -6.08
CA GLN A 334 17.07 -11.52 -7.34
C GLN A 334 16.18 -12.22 -8.37
N ASN A 335 15.75 -13.47 -8.12
CA ASN A 335 15.12 -14.35 -9.10
C ASN A 335 15.98 -14.53 -10.37
N LYS A 336 17.30 -14.57 -10.18
CA LYS A 336 18.29 -14.67 -11.24
C LYS A 336 19.36 -15.63 -10.80
N MET A 337 19.42 -16.81 -11.43
CA MET A 337 20.49 -17.76 -11.16
C MET A 337 21.84 -17.17 -11.63
N THR A 338 22.86 -17.39 -10.83
CA THR A 338 24.23 -16.94 -11.12
C THR A 338 25.22 -18.05 -10.76
N VAL A 339 26.17 -18.33 -11.61
CA VAL A 339 27.28 -19.25 -11.30
C VAL A 339 28.23 -18.57 -10.32
N LYS A 340 28.44 -19.18 -9.16
CA LYS A 340 29.34 -18.68 -8.10
C LYS A 340 30.61 -19.46 -7.96
N GLU A 341 30.55 -20.76 -8.14
CA GLU A 341 31.69 -21.65 -8.04
C GLU A 341 31.73 -22.62 -9.21
N GLU A 342 32.90 -22.98 -9.64
CA GLU A 342 33.12 -23.92 -10.71
C GLU A 342 34.21 -24.95 -10.33
N TYR A 343 34.02 -26.22 -10.76
CA TYR A 343 35.02 -27.26 -10.74
C TYR A 343 35.16 -27.81 -12.15
N VAL A 344 36.23 -27.42 -12.84
CA VAL A 344 36.39 -27.64 -14.26
C VAL A 344 37.51 -28.67 -14.50
N ILE A 345 37.21 -29.70 -15.32
CA ILE A 345 38.17 -30.68 -15.80
C ILE A 345 38.53 -30.42 -17.25
N ASP A 346 37.51 -30.15 -18.10
CA ASP A 346 37.68 -29.78 -19.49
C ASP A 346 36.96 -28.48 -19.79
N GLU A 347 37.68 -27.38 -19.80
CA GLU A 347 37.11 -26.05 -19.98
C GLU A 347 36.51 -25.85 -21.37
N ASN A 348 37.14 -26.36 -22.39
CA ASN A 348 36.65 -26.20 -23.75
C ASN A 348 35.33 -26.92 -23.95
N MET A 349 35.20 -28.14 -23.51
CA MET A 349 33.98 -28.91 -23.62
C MET A 349 32.89 -28.40 -22.69
N LEU A 350 33.22 -27.93 -21.50
CA LEU A 350 32.29 -27.26 -20.62
C LEU A 350 31.67 -26.04 -21.30
N ASN A 351 32.47 -25.21 -21.96
CA ASN A 351 31.98 -24.04 -22.68
C ASN A 351 31.05 -24.40 -23.85
N TYR A 352 31.39 -25.45 -24.61
CA TYR A 352 30.52 -25.98 -25.67
C TYR A 352 29.20 -26.49 -25.09
N ILE A 353 29.22 -27.24 -23.98
CA ILE A 353 27.99 -27.76 -23.35
C ILE A 353 27.12 -26.62 -22.86
N CYS A 354 27.67 -25.61 -22.19
CA CYS A 354 26.95 -24.44 -21.75
C CYS A 354 26.25 -23.64 -22.88
N ALA A 355 26.93 -23.57 -24.06
CA ALA A 355 26.40 -22.87 -25.21
C ALA A 355 25.39 -23.68 -26.02
N LEU A 356 25.65 -24.98 -26.24
CA LEU A 356 24.94 -25.81 -27.21
C LEU A 356 23.85 -26.69 -26.57
N CYS A 357 24.11 -27.24 -25.38
CA CYS A 357 23.14 -27.97 -24.59
C CYS A 357 22.28 -27.01 -23.76
N ASN A 358 21.58 -26.12 -24.45
CA ASN A 358 20.87 -24.99 -23.86
C ASN A 358 19.71 -24.55 -24.77
N ASP A 359 18.49 -24.37 -24.19
CA ASP A 359 17.28 -23.97 -24.92
C ASP A 359 16.92 -22.50 -24.69
N GLY A 360 17.74 -21.78 -23.94
CA GLY A 360 17.59 -20.33 -23.78
C GLY A 360 17.73 -19.59 -25.11
N LEU A 361 16.98 -18.51 -25.26
CA LEU A 361 17.03 -17.62 -26.41
C LEU A 361 17.89 -16.39 -26.10
N ILE A 362 18.58 -15.92 -27.11
CA ILE A 362 19.37 -14.69 -27.05
C ILE A 362 18.73 -13.70 -28.02
N TYR A 363 18.14 -12.62 -27.49
CA TYR A 363 17.46 -11.60 -28.27
C TYR A 363 17.96 -10.21 -27.84
N GLU A 364 18.47 -9.41 -28.80
CA GLU A 364 18.95 -8.03 -28.56
C GLU A 364 19.85 -7.92 -27.29
N ASP A 365 20.85 -8.79 -27.16
CA ASP A 365 21.76 -8.86 -26.00
C ASP A 365 21.09 -9.22 -24.66
N LYS A 366 19.85 -9.72 -24.69
CA LYS A 366 19.15 -10.24 -23.52
C LYS A 366 19.02 -11.76 -23.61
N TYR A 367 19.20 -12.42 -22.47
CA TYR A 367 18.98 -13.86 -22.35
C TYR A 367 17.56 -14.11 -21.86
N VAL A 368 16.80 -14.91 -22.61
CA VAL A 368 15.38 -15.22 -22.34
C VAL A 368 15.21 -16.73 -22.23
N GLY A 369 14.59 -17.22 -21.16
CA GLY A 369 14.36 -18.64 -20.93
C GLY A 369 14.42 -18.99 -19.45
N ASP A 370 14.52 -20.29 -19.14
CA ASP A 370 14.68 -20.77 -17.77
C ASP A 370 15.91 -20.13 -17.09
N PRO A 371 15.81 -19.70 -15.81
CA PRO A 371 16.93 -19.09 -15.09
C PRO A 371 18.20 -19.95 -15.08
N THR A 372 18.07 -21.29 -15.07
CA THR A 372 19.22 -22.20 -15.13
C THR A 372 19.89 -22.16 -16.48
N GLU A 373 19.12 -21.99 -17.56
CA GLU A 373 19.61 -21.90 -18.93
C GLU A 373 20.30 -20.54 -19.19
N THR A 374 19.63 -19.47 -18.80
CA THR A 374 20.13 -18.10 -19.01
C THR A 374 21.41 -17.82 -18.22
N CYS A 375 21.57 -18.41 -17.02
CA CYS A 375 22.77 -18.22 -16.23
C CYS A 375 24.02 -18.85 -16.89
N LEU A 376 23.87 -19.91 -17.69
CA LEU A 376 24.98 -20.50 -18.45
C LEU A 376 25.47 -19.55 -19.53
N TYR A 377 24.59 -18.82 -20.21
CA TYR A 377 24.98 -17.78 -21.16
C TYR A 377 25.69 -16.62 -20.49
N GLU A 378 25.21 -16.19 -19.30
CA GLU A 378 25.89 -15.14 -18.54
C GLU A 378 27.26 -15.57 -18.04
N TYR A 379 27.42 -16.85 -17.65
CA TYR A 379 28.70 -17.44 -17.30
C TYR A 379 29.70 -17.38 -18.48
N LEU A 380 29.26 -17.74 -19.69
CA LEU A 380 30.07 -17.65 -20.92
C LEU A 380 30.42 -16.19 -21.25
N TYR A 381 29.47 -15.29 -21.13
CA TYR A 381 29.69 -13.85 -21.37
C TYR A 381 30.77 -13.28 -20.42
N ASN A 382 30.71 -13.64 -19.14
CA ASN A 382 31.70 -13.22 -18.15
C ASN A 382 33.08 -13.75 -18.46
N LYS A 383 33.17 -14.93 -19.11
CA LYS A 383 34.42 -15.51 -19.66
C LYS A 383 34.81 -14.93 -21.04
N LYS A 384 34.08 -13.94 -21.55
CA LYS A 384 34.26 -13.31 -22.87
C LYS A 384 34.10 -14.30 -24.04
N ILE A 385 33.22 -15.28 -23.89
CA ILE A 385 32.92 -16.29 -24.90
C ILE A 385 31.55 -15.93 -25.52
N ASP A 386 31.56 -15.78 -26.85
CA ASP A 386 30.36 -15.48 -27.61
C ASP A 386 29.54 -16.75 -27.87
N SER A 387 28.51 -16.96 -27.06
CA SER A 387 27.61 -18.11 -27.16
C SER A 387 26.81 -18.15 -28.46
N LEU A 388 26.46 -16.99 -29.06
CA LEU A 388 25.79 -16.92 -30.38
C LEU A 388 26.69 -17.43 -31.50
N LYS A 389 27.98 -17.05 -31.46
CA LYS A 389 28.95 -17.48 -32.44
C LYS A 389 29.19 -18.99 -32.36
N LEU A 390 29.24 -19.54 -31.14
CA LEU A 390 29.35 -21.00 -30.95
C LEU A 390 28.13 -21.73 -31.50
N ARG A 391 26.91 -21.26 -31.17
CA ARG A 391 25.66 -21.86 -31.68
C ARG A 391 25.51 -21.78 -33.20
N LYS A 392 25.98 -20.71 -33.83
CA LYS A 392 25.97 -20.59 -35.29
C LYS A 392 27.02 -21.48 -36.00
N LYS A 393 28.12 -21.75 -35.32
CA LYS A 393 29.20 -22.60 -35.85
C LYS A 393 28.89 -24.09 -35.71
N CYS A 394 28.11 -24.49 -34.69
CA CYS A 394 27.90 -25.91 -34.36
C CYS A 394 26.42 -26.26 -34.62
N GLU A 395 26.16 -27.29 -35.42
CA GLU A 395 24.83 -27.75 -35.74
C GLU A 395 24.30 -28.69 -34.67
N ARG A 396 23.10 -28.43 -34.16
CA ARG A 396 22.36 -29.36 -33.28
C ARG A 396 21.59 -30.33 -34.20
N ILE A 397 21.88 -31.63 -34.09
CA ILE A 397 21.31 -32.68 -34.93
C ILE A 397 20.05 -33.27 -34.25
N LEU A 398 20.15 -33.66 -33.01
CA LEU A 398 19.08 -34.25 -32.19
C LEU A 398 19.19 -33.73 -30.76
N ASP A 399 18.10 -33.79 -30.03
CA ASP A 399 18.08 -33.53 -28.57
C ASP A 399 17.11 -34.45 -27.84
N ILE A 400 17.41 -34.67 -26.56
CA ILE A 400 16.52 -35.28 -25.58
C ILE A 400 16.25 -34.19 -24.54
N PRO A 401 15.08 -33.58 -24.54
CA PRO A 401 14.74 -32.48 -23.64
C PRO A 401 14.91 -32.86 -22.17
N PHE A 402 14.98 -31.85 -21.30
CA PHE A 402 15.00 -32.06 -19.86
C PHE A 402 13.75 -32.77 -19.39
N ASP A 403 13.91 -33.80 -18.63
CA ASP A 403 12.86 -34.55 -17.98
C ASP A 403 13.12 -34.64 -16.47
N SER A 404 12.07 -34.49 -15.67
CA SER A 404 12.15 -34.45 -14.19
C SER A 404 12.55 -35.79 -13.58
N ASP A 405 12.25 -36.90 -14.24
CA ASP A 405 12.58 -38.23 -13.75
C ASP A 405 14.02 -38.57 -14.12
N ARG A 406 14.45 -38.24 -15.35
CA ARG A 406 15.82 -38.39 -15.83
C ARG A 406 16.80 -37.39 -15.19
N LYS A 407 16.31 -36.18 -14.88
CA LYS A 407 17.08 -35.03 -14.37
C LYS A 407 18.30 -34.66 -15.24
N MET A 408 18.18 -34.88 -16.54
CA MET A 408 19.23 -34.66 -17.55
C MET A 408 18.63 -34.03 -18.79
N PHE A 409 19.45 -33.23 -19.46
CA PHE A 409 19.24 -32.72 -20.81
C PHE A 409 20.43 -33.10 -21.69
N THR A 410 20.18 -33.62 -22.87
CA THR A 410 21.19 -34.17 -23.78
C THR A 410 20.97 -33.59 -25.18
N THR A 411 22.07 -33.18 -25.83
CA THR A 411 22.04 -32.77 -27.24
C THR A 411 23.13 -33.45 -28.03
N LEU A 412 22.82 -33.76 -29.30
CA LEU A 412 23.76 -34.26 -30.29
C LEU A 412 24.18 -33.11 -31.18
N ASN A 413 25.44 -32.78 -31.18
CA ASN A 413 25.95 -31.62 -31.91
C ASN A 413 27.13 -31.99 -32.80
N LYS A 414 27.21 -31.36 -33.98
CA LYS A 414 28.37 -31.38 -34.81
C LYS A 414 29.28 -30.20 -34.49
N ILE A 415 30.48 -30.49 -33.96
CA ILE A 415 31.49 -29.49 -33.61
C ILE A 415 32.68 -29.73 -34.55
N ASP A 416 32.96 -28.74 -35.40
CA ASP A 416 33.89 -28.85 -36.54
C ASP A 416 33.49 -30.03 -37.43
N ASN A 417 34.30 -31.11 -37.50
CA ASN A 417 34.01 -32.32 -38.29
C ASN A 417 33.58 -33.53 -37.43
N ASP A 418 33.56 -33.39 -36.12
CA ASP A 418 33.29 -34.47 -35.18
C ASP A 418 31.85 -34.34 -34.60
N VAL A 419 31.28 -35.48 -34.23
CA VAL A 419 29.95 -35.55 -33.61
C VAL A 419 30.11 -35.81 -32.11
N TYR A 420 29.44 -34.98 -31.29
CA TYR A 420 29.49 -35.07 -29.85
C TYR A 420 28.09 -35.17 -29.23
N ILE A 421 27.98 -36.05 -28.26
CA ILE A 421 26.92 -36.00 -27.27
C ILE A 421 27.33 -35.00 -26.20
N LEU A 422 26.49 -34.04 -25.90
CA LEU A 422 26.65 -33.06 -24.84
C LEU A 422 25.53 -33.23 -23.82
N CYS A 423 25.88 -33.46 -22.57
CA CYS A 423 24.92 -33.70 -21.49
C CYS A 423 25.14 -32.71 -20.36
N LYS A 424 24.04 -32.20 -19.81
CA LYS A 424 23.99 -31.54 -18.50
C LYS A 424 22.90 -32.13 -17.62
N GLY A 425 23.11 -32.19 -16.33
CA GLY A 425 22.10 -32.76 -15.43
C GLY A 425 22.47 -32.68 -13.96
N SER A 426 21.57 -33.22 -13.12
CA SER A 426 21.89 -33.41 -11.70
C SER A 426 23.06 -34.36 -11.52
N MET A 427 23.89 -34.09 -10.52
CA MET A 427 25.04 -34.96 -10.27
C MET A 427 24.64 -36.39 -9.91
N ASP A 428 23.49 -36.57 -9.22
CA ASP A 428 22.99 -37.91 -8.87
C ASP A 428 22.74 -38.77 -10.11
N SER A 429 22.19 -38.17 -11.16
CA SER A 429 21.89 -38.87 -12.43
C SER A 429 23.10 -38.98 -13.34
N LEU A 430 23.95 -37.97 -13.38
CA LEU A 430 25.08 -37.93 -14.32
C LEU A 430 26.26 -38.79 -13.86
N ILE A 431 26.52 -38.89 -12.56
CA ILE A 431 27.70 -39.59 -12.00
C ILE A 431 27.71 -41.10 -12.32
N GLU A 432 26.59 -41.71 -12.52
CA GLU A 432 26.48 -43.13 -12.90
C GLU A 432 26.80 -43.36 -14.37
N LYS A 433 26.59 -42.36 -15.21
CA LYS A 433 26.81 -42.43 -16.66
C LYS A 433 28.19 -42.02 -17.10
N VAL A 434 28.99 -41.49 -16.18
CA VAL A 434 30.37 -41.02 -16.46
C VAL A 434 31.42 -42.12 -16.20
N ASN A 435 32.37 -42.20 -17.11
CA ASN A 435 33.48 -43.15 -17.01
C ASN A 435 34.57 -42.61 -16.06
N LEU A 436 34.42 -42.86 -14.78
CA LEU A 436 35.31 -42.45 -13.70
C LEU A 436 35.61 -43.62 -12.76
N SER A 437 36.78 -43.66 -12.17
CA SER A 437 37.13 -44.59 -11.10
C SER A 437 36.29 -44.34 -9.84
N LYS A 438 36.16 -45.30 -8.96
CA LYS A 438 35.41 -45.16 -7.68
C LYS A 438 35.96 -44.01 -6.82
N ASN A 439 37.30 -43.80 -6.82
CA ASN A 439 37.92 -42.73 -6.04
C ASN A 439 37.58 -41.35 -6.62
N GLU A 440 37.61 -41.16 -7.94
CA GLU A 440 37.24 -39.92 -8.62
C GLU A 440 35.73 -39.60 -8.41
N LYS A 441 34.87 -40.61 -8.50
CA LYS A 441 33.42 -40.43 -8.21
C LYS A 441 33.22 -39.94 -6.78
N GLN A 442 33.94 -40.50 -5.81
CA GLN A 442 33.80 -40.07 -4.40
C GLN A 442 34.34 -38.65 -4.20
N GLU A 443 35.43 -38.25 -4.82
CA GLU A 443 35.96 -36.90 -4.76
C GLU A 443 34.97 -35.86 -5.32
N ILE A 444 34.37 -36.19 -6.47
CA ILE A 444 33.35 -35.33 -7.09
C ILE A 444 32.12 -35.20 -6.20
N LEU A 445 31.64 -36.30 -5.61
CA LEU A 445 30.50 -36.28 -4.70
C LEU A 445 30.80 -35.47 -3.43
N ASP A 446 31.99 -35.53 -2.89
CA ASP A 446 32.41 -34.71 -1.76
C ASP A 446 32.47 -33.22 -2.13
N LYS A 447 32.88 -32.86 -3.34
CA LYS A 447 32.82 -31.51 -3.90
C LYS A 447 31.38 -31.05 -4.01
N VAL A 448 30.48 -31.85 -4.60
CA VAL A 448 29.05 -31.57 -4.70
C VAL A 448 28.45 -31.32 -3.32
N LYS A 449 28.75 -32.15 -2.34
CA LYS A 449 28.29 -31.99 -0.96
C LYS A 449 28.78 -30.68 -0.34
N ASN A 450 30.02 -30.28 -0.58
CA ASN A 450 30.56 -29.02 -0.09
C ASN A 450 29.88 -27.81 -0.76
N LEU A 451 29.69 -27.85 -2.09
CA LEU A 451 28.95 -26.82 -2.82
C LEU A 451 27.49 -26.70 -2.32
N SER A 452 26.84 -27.84 -2.10
CA SER A 452 25.45 -27.87 -1.59
C SER A 452 25.33 -27.30 -0.16
N LYS A 453 26.34 -27.51 0.71
CA LYS A 453 26.40 -26.86 2.02
C LYS A 453 26.50 -25.33 1.93
N GLY A 454 27.06 -24.79 0.84
CA GLY A 454 27.10 -23.37 0.49
C GLY A 454 25.79 -22.86 -0.14
N ALA A 455 24.72 -23.66 -0.11
CA ALA A 455 23.44 -23.37 -0.79
C ALA A 455 23.52 -23.27 -2.32
N LEU A 456 24.56 -23.83 -2.93
CA LEU A 456 24.72 -23.83 -4.38
C LEU A 456 23.95 -25.02 -4.97
N ARG A 457 23.10 -24.74 -5.96
CA ARG A 457 22.55 -25.76 -6.84
C ARG A 457 23.62 -26.24 -7.80
N THR A 458 23.96 -27.52 -7.75
CA THR A 458 24.99 -28.07 -8.59
C THR A 458 24.43 -28.65 -9.88
N LEU A 459 25.07 -28.32 -10.99
CA LEU A 459 24.80 -28.88 -12.31
C LEU A 459 26.09 -29.51 -12.85
N GLY A 460 26.00 -30.77 -13.22
CA GLY A 460 27.14 -31.53 -13.83
C GLY A 460 27.08 -31.48 -15.34
N PHE A 461 28.26 -31.58 -15.95
CA PHE A 461 28.47 -31.48 -17.39
C PHE A 461 29.34 -32.65 -17.86
N ALA A 462 28.90 -33.31 -18.92
CA ALA A 462 29.65 -34.45 -19.51
C ALA A 462 29.43 -34.49 -21.02
N TYR A 463 30.34 -35.17 -21.71
CA TYR A 463 30.31 -35.31 -23.15
C TYR A 463 30.84 -36.65 -23.62
N LYS A 464 30.55 -36.99 -24.89
CA LYS A 464 31.12 -38.18 -25.55
C LYS A 464 31.27 -37.91 -27.04
N LYS A 465 32.44 -38.20 -27.58
CA LYS A 465 32.68 -38.17 -29.02
C LYS A 465 32.14 -39.45 -29.64
N LEU A 466 31.39 -39.32 -30.72
CA LEU A 466 30.88 -40.45 -31.49
C LEU A 466 31.53 -40.52 -32.87
N ASN A 467 31.66 -41.74 -33.40
CA ASN A 467 32.18 -42.02 -34.72
C ASN A 467 31.05 -42.13 -35.79
N TYR A 468 29.79 -42.01 -35.35
CA TYR A 468 28.62 -42.11 -36.21
C TYR A 468 27.51 -41.19 -35.67
N VAL A 469 26.50 -40.92 -36.47
CA VAL A 469 25.33 -40.09 -36.09
C VAL A 469 24.18 -41.02 -35.72
N PRO A 470 23.69 -41.01 -34.47
CA PRO A 470 22.46 -41.72 -34.10
C PRO A 470 21.26 -41.29 -34.96
N LYS A 471 20.42 -42.25 -35.32
CA LYS A 471 19.28 -42.04 -36.24
C LYS A 471 18.05 -41.50 -35.56
N ASP A 472 17.85 -41.85 -34.29
CA ASP A 472 16.70 -41.44 -33.47
C ASP A 472 17.07 -41.21 -32.02
N ILE A 473 16.10 -40.72 -31.25
CA ILE A 473 16.22 -40.43 -29.83
C ILE A 473 16.54 -41.70 -29.02
N LYS A 474 16.00 -42.85 -29.36
CA LYS A 474 16.23 -44.10 -28.66
C LYS A 474 17.69 -44.62 -28.84
N GLU A 475 18.26 -44.38 -29.99
CA GLU A 475 19.66 -44.70 -30.25
C GLU A 475 20.59 -43.72 -29.51
N LEU A 476 20.23 -42.43 -29.49
CA LEU A 476 20.94 -41.41 -28.72
C LEU A 476 20.94 -41.70 -27.21
N GLU A 477 19.80 -42.13 -26.67
CA GLU A 477 19.65 -42.47 -25.24
C GLU A 477 20.56 -43.65 -24.81
N LYS A 478 20.77 -44.65 -25.69
CA LYS A 478 21.70 -45.75 -25.44
C LYS A 478 23.13 -45.33 -25.33
N GLU A 479 23.50 -44.26 -26.04
CA GLU A 479 24.86 -43.72 -26.06
C GLU A 479 25.19 -42.83 -24.85
N GLU A 480 24.19 -42.50 -24.00
CA GLU A 480 24.39 -41.76 -22.76
C GLU A 480 25.15 -42.53 -21.66
N ASN A 481 26.06 -43.39 -22.01
CA ASN A 481 26.89 -44.16 -21.09
C ASN A 481 28.37 -43.96 -21.44
N ASN A 482 29.22 -44.15 -20.45
CA ASN A 482 30.68 -43.96 -20.60
C ASN A 482 31.03 -42.55 -21.08
N LEU A 483 30.37 -41.54 -20.53
CA LEU A 483 30.62 -40.14 -20.82
C LEU A 483 31.92 -39.65 -20.17
N SER A 484 32.63 -38.75 -20.81
CA SER A 484 33.73 -37.99 -20.21
C SER A 484 33.18 -36.83 -19.40
N PHE A 485 33.68 -36.68 -18.18
CA PHE A 485 33.25 -35.63 -17.29
C PHE A 485 33.93 -34.29 -17.61
N ALA A 486 33.15 -33.22 -17.82
CA ALA A 486 33.69 -31.90 -18.15
C ALA A 486 33.82 -30.98 -16.92
N GLY A 487 32.88 -31.10 -15.94
CA GLY A 487 32.93 -30.27 -14.76
C GLY A 487 31.59 -30.12 -14.03
N ILE A 488 31.60 -29.28 -12.99
CA ILE A 488 30.42 -28.91 -12.20
C ILE A 488 30.35 -27.38 -12.12
N LEU A 489 29.17 -26.82 -12.26
CA LEU A 489 28.90 -25.43 -11.93
C LEU A 489 27.97 -25.38 -10.72
N GLY A 490 28.37 -24.59 -9.72
CA GLY A 490 27.58 -24.28 -8.55
C GLY A 490 26.85 -22.94 -8.75
N MET A 491 25.53 -22.96 -8.75
CA MET A 491 24.69 -21.81 -9.06
C MET A 491 23.84 -21.46 -7.84
N ILE A 492 23.54 -20.18 -7.68
CA ILE A 492 22.64 -19.68 -6.65
C ILE A 492 21.81 -18.51 -7.22
N ASP A 493 20.60 -18.36 -6.71
CA ASP A 493 19.85 -17.11 -6.81
C ASP A 493 20.29 -16.20 -5.65
N PRO A 494 21.15 -15.20 -5.89
CA PRO A 494 21.77 -14.44 -4.82
C PRO A 494 20.77 -13.52 -4.12
N PRO A 495 20.92 -13.30 -2.80
CA PRO A 495 20.12 -12.30 -2.12
C PRO A 495 20.41 -10.90 -2.69
N ARG A 496 19.39 -10.03 -2.67
CA ARG A 496 19.56 -8.62 -3.06
C ARG A 496 20.43 -7.92 -2.01
N GLU A 497 21.36 -7.09 -2.44
CA GLU A 497 22.32 -6.39 -1.54
C GLU A 497 21.63 -5.55 -0.46
N SER A 498 20.48 -4.96 -0.79
CA SER A 498 19.70 -4.11 0.13
C SER A 498 19.00 -4.87 1.26
N VAL A 499 18.80 -6.20 1.12
CA VAL A 499 18.01 -6.99 2.08
C VAL A 499 18.67 -7.10 3.43
N LYS A 500 20.00 -7.31 3.48
CA LYS A 500 20.73 -7.43 4.76
C LYS A 500 20.52 -6.19 5.64
N LYS A 501 20.67 -5.00 5.08
CA LYS A 501 20.43 -3.74 5.78
C LYS A 501 18.97 -3.59 6.22
N SER A 502 18.05 -4.04 5.39
CA SER A 502 16.61 -3.95 5.68
C SER A 502 16.20 -4.92 6.79
N VAL A 503 16.78 -6.12 6.84
CA VAL A 503 16.60 -7.08 7.95
C VAL A 503 17.11 -6.50 9.27
N GLU A 504 18.27 -5.84 9.25
CA GLU A 504 18.80 -5.16 10.43
C GLU A 504 17.86 -4.05 10.91
N LEU A 505 17.35 -3.21 10.00
CA LEU A 505 16.35 -2.19 10.31
C LEU A 505 15.08 -2.79 10.91
N CYS A 506 14.59 -3.93 10.37
CA CYS A 506 13.46 -4.64 10.96
C CYS A 506 13.73 -5.07 12.40
N LYS A 507 14.88 -5.71 12.66
CA LYS A 507 15.26 -6.16 14.01
C LYS A 507 15.33 -4.99 14.98
N ASN A 508 15.96 -3.87 14.59
CA ASN A 508 16.03 -2.64 15.39
C ASN A 508 14.63 -2.04 15.66
N ALA A 509 13.75 -2.15 14.68
CA ALA A 509 12.35 -1.72 14.76
C ALA A 509 11.45 -2.66 15.58
N GLY A 510 12.00 -3.77 16.11
CA GLY A 510 11.24 -4.80 16.82
C GLY A 510 10.33 -5.62 15.92
N ILE A 511 10.59 -5.64 14.61
CA ILE A 511 9.86 -6.40 13.59
C ILE A 511 10.65 -7.68 13.30
N ARG A 512 9.98 -8.82 13.33
CA ARG A 512 10.58 -10.12 13.05
C ARG A 512 10.41 -10.48 11.58
N PRO A 513 11.47 -10.51 10.76
CA PRO A 513 11.40 -11.07 9.41
C PRO A 513 11.35 -12.59 9.48
N ILE A 514 10.49 -13.19 8.69
CA ILE A 514 10.32 -14.64 8.52
C ILE A 514 10.45 -14.96 7.04
N MET A 515 11.26 -15.97 6.71
CA MET A 515 11.40 -16.49 5.36
C MET A 515 10.60 -17.78 5.19
N ILE A 516 9.78 -17.84 4.16
CA ILE A 516 8.96 -18.99 3.80
C ILE A 516 9.32 -19.39 2.37
N THR A 517 9.72 -20.66 2.14
CA THR A 517 10.19 -21.11 0.82
C THR A 517 9.87 -22.58 0.52
N GLY A 518 9.70 -22.88 -0.77
CA GLY A 518 9.65 -24.27 -1.28
C GLY A 518 11.01 -24.95 -1.37
N ASP A 519 12.13 -24.20 -1.20
CA ASP A 519 13.47 -24.74 -1.29
C ASP A 519 13.83 -25.72 -0.18
N SER A 520 14.99 -26.41 -0.35
CA SER A 520 15.58 -27.28 0.67
C SER A 520 15.94 -26.48 1.92
N ILE A 521 15.92 -27.18 3.07
CA ILE A 521 16.23 -26.54 4.36
C ILE A 521 17.66 -25.97 4.40
N ASP A 522 18.62 -26.67 3.80
CA ASP A 522 20.02 -26.21 3.76
C ASP A 522 20.19 -24.90 2.98
N THR A 523 19.52 -24.80 1.81
CA THR A 523 19.49 -23.58 1.00
C THR A 523 18.83 -22.43 1.75
N ALA A 524 17.70 -22.71 2.41
CA ALA A 524 16.96 -21.73 3.17
C ALA A 524 17.78 -21.19 4.36
N ILE A 525 18.43 -22.06 5.12
CA ILE A 525 19.30 -21.70 6.24
C ILE A 525 20.48 -20.84 5.76
N ALA A 526 21.13 -21.24 4.69
CA ALA A 526 22.32 -20.52 4.20
C ALA A 526 21.97 -19.10 3.72
N ILE A 527 20.84 -18.93 2.99
CA ILE A 527 20.38 -17.60 2.57
C ILE A 527 19.93 -16.78 3.78
N ALA A 528 19.17 -17.36 4.69
CA ALA A 528 18.66 -16.65 5.88
C ALA A 528 19.80 -16.17 6.78
N LYS A 529 20.85 -16.93 6.97
CA LYS A 529 22.08 -16.52 7.67
C LYS A 529 22.82 -15.39 6.95
N ASN A 530 22.93 -15.49 5.63
CA ASN A 530 23.62 -14.48 4.82
C ASN A 530 22.97 -13.10 4.97
N VAL A 531 21.64 -13.06 4.93
CA VAL A 531 20.87 -11.81 5.09
C VAL A 531 20.61 -11.44 6.55
N GLY A 532 20.96 -12.30 7.52
CA GLY A 532 20.82 -12.04 8.95
C GLY A 532 19.42 -12.25 9.52
N ILE A 533 18.55 -13.03 8.86
CA ILE A 533 17.21 -13.39 9.40
C ILE A 533 17.37 -14.30 10.62
N ILE A 534 18.20 -15.33 10.53
CA ILE A 534 18.55 -16.24 11.63
C ILE A 534 20.03 -16.22 11.95
N ASP A 535 20.36 -16.56 13.17
CA ASP A 535 21.75 -16.75 13.61
C ASP A 535 22.08 -18.24 13.78
N ASN A 536 21.08 -19.06 14.14
CA ASN A 536 21.24 -20.49 14.40
C ASN A 536 20.34 -21.34 13.48
N ASP A 537 20.83 -22.53 13.11
CA ASP A 537 20.10 -23.49 12.28
C ASP A 537 18.81 -24.00 12.95
N SER A 538 18.78 -24.01 14.30
CA SER A 538 17.61 -24.42 15.08
C SER A 538 16.39 -23.48 14.95
N GLU A 539 16.56 -22.35 14.27
CA GLU A 539 15.45 -21.40 13.96
C GLU A 539 14.77 -21.74 12.62
N ALA A 540 15.16 -22.83 11.95
CA ALA A 540 14.58 -23.32 10.71
C ALA A 540 13.80 -24.62 10.95
N ILE A 541 12.70 -24.83 10.20
CA ILE A 541 11.84 -26.02 10.26
C ILE A 541 11.35 -26.40 8.86
N LEU A 542 11.12 -27.71 8.64
CA LEU A 542 10.54 -28.25 7.42
C LEU A 542 9.00 -28.15 7.45
N GLY A 543 8.38 -27.92 6.29
CA GLY A 543 6.93 -27.94 6.14
C GLY A 543 6.30 -29.26 6.62
N SER A 544 6.90 -30.39 6.32
CA SER A 544 6.44 -31.73 6.77
C SER A 544 6.46 -31.90 8.30
N GLU A 545 7.25 -31.12 9.02
CA GLU A 545 7.21 -31.12 10.49
C GLU A 545 6.04 -30.33 11.05
N LEU A 546 5.54 -29.33 10.32
CA LEU A 546 4.36 -28.55 10.72
C LEU A 546 3.09 -29.41 10.72
N ASP A 547 3.03 -30.44 9.86
CA ASP A 547 1.89 -31.35 9.78
C ASP A 547 1.70 -32.22 11.05
N LYS A 548 2.74 -32.31 11.89
CA LYS A 548 2.69 -33.03 13.16
C LYS A 548 1.97 -32.28 14.28
N TYR A 549 1.74 -30.97 14.09
CA TYR A 549 1.15 -30.09 15.10
C TYR A 549 -0.27 -29.69 14.70
N ASN A 550 -1.16 -29.67 15.68
CA ASN A 550 -2.48 -29.05 15.53
C ASN A 550 -2.37 -27.51 15.59
N ASP A 551 -3.44 -26.78 15.27
CA ASP A 551 -3.39 -25.31 15.16
C ASP A 551 -3.15 -24.61 16.51
N GLU A 552 -3.58 -25.18 17.64
CA GLU A 552 -3.30 -24.66 18.97
C GLU A 552 -1.82 -24.85 19.36
N GLU A 553 -1.24 -25.98 19.04
CA GLU A 553 0.19 -26.25 19.27
C GLU A 553 1.05 -25.37 18.35
N LEU A 554 0.63 -25.21 17.09
CA LEU A 554 1.33 -24.41 16.10
C LEU A 554 1.47 -22.95 16.53
N LYS A 555 0.49 -22.38 17.22
CA LYS A 555 0.54 -21.03 17.82
C LYS A 555 1.77 -20.80 18.73
N ASN A 556 2.26 -21.83 19.39
CA ASN A 556 3.46 -21.71 20.21
C ASN A 556 4.73 -22.03 19.44
N ILE A 557 4.66 -22.93 18.49
CA ILE A 557 5.77 -23.37 17.63
C ILE A 557 6.25 -22.23 16.72
N VAL A 558 5.34 -21.48 16.10
CA VAL A 558 5.70 -20.36 15.20
C VAL A 558 6.48 -19.23 15.88
N LYS A 559 6.45 -19.15 17.21
CA LYS A 559 7.23 -18.16 17.97
C LYS A 559 8.74 -18.45 17.90
N ARG A 560 9.13 -19.69 17.65
CA ARG A 560 10.51 -20.17 17.70
C ARG A 560 11.22 -20.06 16.34
N TYR A 561 10.50 -20.33 15.24
CA TYR A 561 11.10 -20.49 13.91
C TYR A 561 10.93 -19.25 13.04
N SER A 562 12.00 -18.81 12.40
CA SER A 562 12.03 -17.67 11.46
C SER A 562 12.28 -18.11 10.01
N VAL A 563 12.51 -19.42 9.77
CA VAL A 563 12.68 -20.01 8.44
C VAL A 563 11.81 -21.24 8.32
N TYR A 564 11.00 -21.28 7.27
CA TYR A 564 10.13 -22.40 6.91
C TYR A 564 10.53 -22.88 5.52
N ALA A 565 11.01 -24.13 5.41
CA ALA A 565 11.53 -24.72 4.18
C ALA A 565 10.65 -25.85 3.67
N ARG A 566 10.62 -26.10 2.35
CA ARG A 566 9.76 -27.09 1.69
C ARG A 566 8.29 -26.96 2.10
N VAL A 567 7.80 -25.73 2.14
CA VAL A 567 6.38 -25.47 2.45
C VAL A 567 5.52 -25.56 1.20
N ASN A 568 4.32 -26.07 1.38
CA ASN A 568 3.26 -26.04 0.38
C ASN A 568 2.29 -24.84 0.64
N PRO A 569 1.35 -24.55 -0.25
CA PRO A 569 0.42 -23.42 -0.07
C PRO A 569 -0.36 -23.47 1.25
N SER A 570 -0.88 -24.62 1.66
CA SER A 570 -1.65 -24.75 2.89
C SER A 570 -0.80 -24.50 4.15
N HIS A 571 0.49 -24.81 4.11
CA HIS A 571 1.40 -24.47 5.20
C HIS A 571 1.56 -22.94 5.33
N LYS A 572 1.58 -22.17 4.20
CA LYS A 572 1.69 -20.72 4.24
C LYS A 572 0.49 -20.09 4.98
N GLU A 573 -0.72 -20.53 4.67
CA GLU A 573 -1.94 -20.10 5.37
C GLU A 573 -1.89 -20.43 6.86
N ARG A 574 -1.57 -21.69 7.22
CA ARG A 574 -1.49 -22.13 8.61
C ARG A 574 -0.44 -21.34 9.42
N ILE A 575 0.71 -21.02 8.84
CA ILE A 575 1.74 -20.20 9.49
C ILE A 575 1.21 -18.79 9.76
N VAL A 576 0.61 -18.14 8.76
CA VAL A 576 0.03 -16.79 8.90
C VAL A 576 -1.05 -16.79 9.98
N PHE A 577 -1.98 -17.73 9.93
CA PHE A 577 -3.07 -17.86 10.91
C PHE A 577 -2.55 -18.10 12.34
N ALA A 578 -1.55 -18.99 12.51
CA ALA A 578 -0.95 -19.26 13.81
C ALA A 578 -0.23 -18.04 14.40
N LEU A 579 0.47 -17.26 13.55
CA LEU A 579 1.12 -16.01 13.95
C LEU A 579 0.10 -14.94 14.37
N GLN A 580 -1.01 -14.82 13.64
CA GLN A 580 -2.12 -13.92 13.99
C GLN A 580 -2.77 -14.31 15.31
N ASN A 581 -3.05 -15.59 15.50
CA ASN A 581 -3.62 -16.13 16.75
C ASN A 581 -2.66 -15.97 17.94
N SER A 582 -1.36 -15.82 17.70
CA SER A 582 -0.40 -15.45 18.76
C SER A 582 -0.47 -13.96 19.14
N GLY A 583 -1.39 -13.19 18.59
CA GLY A 583 -1.59 -11.75 18.84
C GLY A 583 -0.63 -10.85 18.09
N LYS A 584 -0.06 -11.32 16.96
CA LYS A 584 0.90 -10.59 16.13
C LYS A 584 0.26 -10.03 14.88
N ILE A 585 0.71 -8.86 14.47
CA ILE A 585 0.30 -8.23 13.21
C ILE A 585 1.25 -8.71 12.14
N VAL A 586 0.70 -9.41 11.15
CA VAL A 586 1.45 -10.14 10.12
C VAL A 586 1.26 -9.46 8.76
N ALA A 587 2.38 -9.18 8.09
CA ALA A 587 2.40 -8.94 6.66
C ALA A 587 2.84 -10.21 5.94
N MET A 588 2.21 -10.56 4.82
CA MET A 588 2.57 -11.72 3.99
C MET A 588 2.84 -11.26 2.56
N THR A 589 3.98 -11.70 2.00
CA THR A 589 4.33 -11.42 0.61
C THR A 589 4.31 -12.68 -0.23
N GLY A 590 4.01 -12.54 -1.50
CA GLY A 590 4.13 -13.62 -2.49
C GLY A 590 3.86 -13.12 -3.90
N ASP A 591 4.16 -13.97 -4.89
CA ASP A 591 4.04 -13.67 -6.32
C ASP A 591 3.18 -14.69 -7.08
N GLY A 592 3.03 -15.90 -6.56
CA GLY A 592 2.30 -17.00 -7.19
C GLY A 592 0.82 -17.09 -6.81
N VAL A 593 0.02 -17.73 -7.64
CA VAL A 593 -1.39 -18.06 -7.35
C VAL A 593 -1.53 -18.78 -6.00
N ASN A 594 -0.55 -19.61 -5.69
CA ASN A 594 -0.49 -20.41 -4.46
C ASN A 594 -0.32 -19.57 -3.18
N ASP A 595 0.08 -18.29 -3.30
CA ASP A 595 0.29 -17.39 -2.19
C ASP A 595 -0.95 -16.53 -1.90
N ALA A 596 -1.86 -16.43 -2.86
CA ALA A 596 -3.00 -15.54 -2.80
C ALA A 596 -3.89 -15.76 -1.55
N PRO A 597 -4.20 -17.00 -1.11
CA PRO A 597 -4.96 -17.20 0.12
C PRO A 597 -4.22 -16.64 1.35
N ALA A 598 -2.96 -16.98 1.55
CA ALA A 598 -2.16 -16.50 2.68
C ALA A 598 -1.99 -14.99 2.69
N ILE A 599 -1.87 -14.36 1.50
CA ILE A 599 -1.81 -12.89 1.32
C ILE A 599 -3.13 -12.26 1.72
N LYS A 600 -4.26 -12.82 1.27
CA LYS A 600 -5.60 -12.30 1.58
C LYS A 600 -5.92 -12.37 3.08
N ASP A 601 -5.49 -13.43 3.74
CA ASP A 601 -5.77 -13.68 5.16
C ASP A 601 -4.82 -12.91 6.09
N ALA A 602 -3.68 -12.42 5.60
CA ALA A 602 -2.76 -11.60 6.38
C ALA A 602 -3.39 -10.26 6.80
N HIS A 603 -2.87 -9.64 7.87
CA HIS A 603 -3.29 -8.28 8.24
C HIS A 603 -2.91 -7.23 7.18
N VAL A 604 -1.81 -7.48 6.44
CA VAL A 604 -1.40 -6.71 5.28
C VAL A 604 -0.90 -7.68 4.21
N GLY A 605 -1.66 -7.83 3.17
CA GLY A 605 -1.27 -8.59 1.99
C GLY A 605 -0.39 -7.77 1.05
N VAL A 606 0.76 -8.32 0.65
CA VAL A 606 1.76 -7.65 -0.17
C VAL A 606 1.99 -8.43 -1.46
N GLY A 607 1.55 -7.90 -2.59
CA GLY A 607 1.76 -8.50 -3.91
C GLY A 607 3.00 -7.95 -4.61
N MET A 608 3.62 -8.78 -5.45
CA MET A 608 4.72 -8.38 -6.31
C MET A 608 4.18 -7.71 -7.59
N GLY A 609 4.80 -6.62 -8.02
CA GLY A 609 4.35 -5.83 -9.17
C GLY A 609 4.87 -6.35 -10.50
N ILE A 610 6.11 -6.89 -10.52
CA ILE A 610 6.79 -7.40 -11.72
C ILE A 610 6.48 -8.89 -11.89
N THR A 611 6.83 -9.73 -10.91
CA THR A 611 6.68 -11.19 -10.97
C THR A 611 5.30 -11.67 -10.54
N GLY A 612 4.56 -10.85 -9.77
CA GLY A 612 3.27 -11.25 -9.22
C GLY A 612 2.21 -11.48 -10.28
N THR A 613 1.45 -12.57 -10.12
CA THR A 613 0.26 -12.85 -10.95
C THR A 613 -0.86 -11.86 -10.65
N ASP A 614 -1.81 -11.72 -11.56
CA ASP A 614 -2.96 -10.84 -11.35
C ASP A 614 -3.82 -11.30 -10.17
N VAL A 615 -3.87 -12.61 -9.91
CA VAL A 615 -4.54 -13.20 -8.73
C VAL A 615 -3.91 -12.69 -7.45
N THR A 616 -2.58 -12.75 -7.37
CA THR A 616 -1.82 -12.29 -6.20
C THR A 616 -1.98 -10.78 -6.00
N LYS A 617 -1.84 -10.00 -7.08
CA LYS A 617 -2.08 -8.56 -7.05
C LYS A 617 -3.49 -8.23 -6.62
N SER A 618 -4.50 -9.00 -7.05
CA SER A 618 -5.90 -8.78 -6.68
C SER A 618 -6.17 -9.08 -5.21
N ALA A 619 -5.56 -10.11 -4.66
CA ALA A 619 -5.68 -10.50 -3.26
C ALA A 619 -4.94 -9.56 -2.30
N SER A 620 -3.98 -8.77 -2.78
CA SER A 620 -3.11 -7.94 -1.95
C SER A 620 -3.70 -6.57 -1.63
N ASP A 621 -3.34 -6.03 -0.47
CA ASP A 621 -3.66 -4.67 -0.01
C ASP A 621 -2.69 -3.63 -0.58
N ILE A 622 -1.43 -4.03 -0.78
CA ILE A 622 -0.37 -3.21 -1.37
C ILE A 622 0.39 -4.00 -2.43
N VAL A 623 0.92 -3.31 -3.42
CA VAL A 623 1.73 -3.90 -4.50
C VAL A 623 3.08 -3.19 -4.56
N LEU A 624 4.17 -3.98 -4.59
CA LEU A 624 5.54 -3.48 -4.70
C LEU A 624 5.96 -3.45 -6.16
N MET A 625 6.24 -2.28 -6.70
CA MET A 625 6.60 -2.11 -8.11
C MET A 625 8.00 -2.58 -8.48
N ASP A 626 8.83 -2.97 -7.51
CA ASP A 626 10.20 -3.46 -7.71
C ASP A 626 10.46 -4.83 -7.05
N ASP A 627 9.42 -5.47 -6.57
CA ASP A 627 9.44 -6.78 -5.94
C ASP A 627 10.48 -6.92 -4.80
N SER A 628 10.81 -5.83 -4.13
CA SER A 628 11.91 -5.80 -3.16
C SER A 628 11.43 -5.85 -1.71
N PHE A 629 11.99 -6.76 -0.91
CA PHE A 629 11.79 -6.78 0.55
C PHE A 629 12.14 -5.43 1.20
N SER A 630 13.15 -4.73 0.70
CA SER A 630 13.55 -3.43 1.23
C SER A 630 12.45 -2.38 1.09
N THR A 631 11.63 -2.45 0.05
CA THR A 631 10.51 -1.55 -0.19
C THR A 631 9.38 -1.78 0.81
N ILE A 632 9.19 -3.02 1.32
CA ILE A 632 8.25 -3.30 2.41
C ILE A 632 8.70 -2.55 3.69
N VAL A 633 9.99 -2.60 4.01
CA VAL A 633 10.52 -1.94 5.21
C VAL A 633 10.34 -0.42 5.13
N VAL A 634 10.56 0.15 3.95
CA VAL A 634 10.28 1.57 3.67
C VAL A 634 8.79 1.89 3.80
N ALA A 635 7.91 0.96 3.36
CA ALA A 635 6.47 1.13 3.51
C ALA A 635 6.03 1.09 4.99
N VAL A 636 6.66 0.25 5.82
CA VAL A 636 6.42 0.22 7.27
C VAL A 636 6.86 1.52 7.94
N GLU A 637 8.04 2.04 7.58
CA GLU A 637 8.52 3.34 8.06
C GLU A 637 7.53 4.45 7.74
N GLU A 638 7.06 4.49 6.50
CA GLU A 638 6.06 5.47 6.03
C GLU A 638 4.72 5.32 6.77
N GLY A 639 4.26 4.09 7.00
CA GLY A 639 3.06 3.81 7.80
C GLY A 639 3.18 4.34 9.24
N ARG A 640 4.33 4.17 9.87
CA ARG A 640 4.63 4.75 11.21
C ARG A 640 4.63 6.27 11.18
N ARG A 641 5.20 6.88 10.14
CA ARG A 641 5.20 8.34 9.95
C ARG A 641 3.78 8.88 9.82
N ILE A 642 2.97 8.27 8.96
CA ILE A 642 1.57 8.66 8.75
C ILE A 642 0.79 8.62 10.06
N TYR A 643 0.93 7.53 10.82
CA TYR A 643 0.27 7.40 12.12
C TYR A 643 0.71 8.48 13.11
N ASN A 644 2.00 8.79 13.20
CA ASN A 644 2.49 9.85 14.08
C ASN A 644 1.93 11.23 13.66
N ASN A 645 1.88 11.52 12.36
CA ASN A 645 1.33 12.77 11.87
C ASN A 645 -0.17 12.89 12.19
N ILE A 646 -0.93 11.81 12.05
CA ILE A 646 -2.35 11.79 12.45
C ILE A 646 -2.48 12.05 13.96
N ARG A 647 -1.66 11.40 14.78
CA ARG A 647 -1.68 11.57 16.23
C ARG A 647 -1.33 13.00 16.64
N ASN A 648 -0.32 13.59 16.01
CA ASN A 648 0.08 14.98 16.26
C ASN A 648 -1.03 15.96 15.89
N ASN A 649 -1.71 15.74 14.76
CA ASN A 649 -2.87 16.52 14.35
C ASN A 649 -4.02 16.44 15.36
N ILE A 650 -4.32 15.22 15.85
CA ILE A 650 -5.38 15.03 16.87
C ILE A 650 -5.04 15.79 18.14
N VAL A 651 -3.78 15.73 18.58
CA VAL A 651 -3.35 16.45 19.78
C VAL A 651 -3.47 17.95 19.57
N PHE A 652 -3.03 18.47 18.44
CA PHE A 652 -3.10 19.89 18.12
C PHE A 652 -4.56 20.38 18.12
N SER A 653 -5.42 19.80 17.29
CA SER A 653 -6.81 20.23 17.16
C SER A 653 -7.61 20.12 18.46
N LEU A 654 -7.49 19.00 19.21
CA LEU A 654 -8.19 18.88 20.47
C LEU A 654 -7.68 19.82 21.55
N SER A 655 -6.39 20.17 21.53
CA SER A 655 -5.83 21.13 22.49
C SER A 655 -6.42 22.52 22.31
N SER A 656 -6.49 22.98 21.06
CA SER A 656 -7.11 24.27 20.68
C SER A 656 -8.57 24.31 21.12
N ASN A 657 -9.39 23.32 20.71
CA ASN A 657 -10.80 23.28 21.09
C ASN A 657 -11.02 23.29 22.63
N PHE A 658 -10.20 22.57 23.39
CA PHE A 658 -10.30 22.60 24.85
C PHE A 658 -9.87 23.97 25.43
N ALA A 659 -8.88 24.64 24.85
CA ALA A 659 -8.47 25.96 25.30
C ALA A 659 -9.58 27.01 25.07
N GLU A 660 -10.25 26.95 23.93
CA GLU A 660 -11.41 27.78 23.65
C GLU A 660 -12.54 27.55 24.64
N ILE A 661 -12.90 26.27 24.90
CA ILE A 661 -13.93 25.89 25.87
C ILE A 661 -13.58 26.45 27.26
N PHE A 662 -12.34 26.26 27.73
CA PHE A 662 -11.90 26.77 29.03
C PHE A 662 -11.94 28.29 29.10
N THR A 663 -11.54 28.97 28.01
CA THR A 663 -11.60 30.45 27.92
C THR A 663 -13.06 30.96 28.03
N ILE A 664 -13.99 30.30 27.33
CA ILE A 664 -15.44 30.64 27.41
C ILE A 664 -15.97 30.42 28.81
N ILE A 665 -15.63 29.30 29.45
CA ILE A 665 -16.06 29.00 30.82
C ILE A 665 -15.53 30.05 31.80
N ILE A 666 -14.26 30.47 31.70
CA ILE A 666 -13.67 31.52 32.53
C ILE A 666 -14.37 32.85 32.28
N GLY A 667 -14.67 33.21 31.04
CA GLY A 667 -15.47 34.39 30.71
C GLY A 667 -16.83 34.37 31.40
N LEU A 668 -17.55 33.26 31.35
CA LEU A 668 -18.84 33.10 32.05
C LEU A 668 -18.73 33.27 33.59
N LEU A 669 -17.70 32.66 34.19
CA LEU A 669 -17.49 32.74 35.65
C LEU A 669 -17.12 34.16 36.09
N THR A 670 -16.44 34.92 35.26
CA THR A 670 -16.01 36.32 35.53
C THR A 670 -17.01 37.36 35.02
N LYS A 671 -18.12 36.93 34.45
CA LYS A 671 -19.18 37.76 33.84
C LYS A 671 -18.63 38.70 32.76
N THR A 672 -17.70 38.21 31.97
CA THR A 672 -17.12 38.94 30.84
C THR A 672 -17.16 38.07 29.59
N THR A 673 -17.35 38.67 28.41
CA THR A 673 -17.19 38.01 27.14
C THR A 673 -15.74 38.13 26.68
N ILE A 674 -14.98 37.00 26.66
CA ILE A 674 -13.59 36.99 26.23
C ILE A 674 -13.47 36.74 24.72
N LEU A 675 -14.19 35.75 24.21
CA LEU A 675 -14.25 35.38 22.82
C LEU A 675 -15.65 35.44 22.25
N LEU A 676 -15.81 36.01 21.09
CA LEU A 676 -17.08 36.02 20.34
C LEU A 676 -17.20 34.76 19.48
N PRO A 677 -18.41 34.29 19.14
CA PRO A 677 -18.63 33.14 18.26
C PRO A 677 -17.88 33.26 16.93
N ILE A 678 -17.83 34.47 16.37
CA ILE A 678 -17.15 34.76 15.10
C ILE A 678 -15.63 34.61 15.22
N TYR A 679 -15.05 34.87 16.40
CA TYR A 679 -13.62 34.69 16.65
C TYR A 679 -13.24 33.21 16.60
N ILE A 680 -14.05 32.36 17.21
CA ILE A 680 -13.85 30.91 17.24
C ILE A 680 -13.92 30.35 15.82
N LEU A 681 -14.91 30.76 15.04
CA LEU A 681 -15.03 30.40 13.63
C LEU A 681 -13.82 30.84 12.79
N PHE A 682 -13.28 32.02 13.07
CA PHE A 682 -12.09 32.52 12.39
C PHE A 682 -10.86 31.67 12.75
N ILE A 683 -10.73 31.29 14.03
CA ILE A 683 -9.68 30.42 14.54
C ILE A 683 -9.74 29.05 13.83
N ASP A 684 -10.87 28.34 13.91
CA ASP A 684 -11.09 27.05 13.28
C ASP A 684 -10.76 27.04 11.78
N LEU A 685 -11.19 28.12 11.09
CA LEU A 685 -11.04 28.24 9.66
C LEU A 685 -9.58 28.50 9.23
N VAL A 686 -8.87 29.39 9.93
CA VAL A 686 -7.56 29.89 9.51
C VAL A 686 -6.45 29.24 10.32
N THR A 687 -6.53 29.32 11.64
CA THR A 687 -5.38 28.98 12.48
C THR A 687 -5.34 27.53 12.91
N ASP A 688 -6.47 26.82 12.91
CA ASP A 688 -6.52 25.37 13.11
C ASP A 688 -6.33 24.60 11.80
N SER A 689 -7.05 24.99 10.75
CA SER A 689 -7.07 24.22 9.50
C SER A 689 -5.74 24.23 8.76
N ILE A 690 -5.05 25.38 8.66
CA ILE A 690 -3.80 25.50 7.90
C ILE A 690 -2.65 24.71 8.57
N PRO A 691 -2.36 24.84 9.87
CA PRO A 691 -1.32 24.06 10.53
C PRO A 691 -1.62 22.56 10.54
N SER A 692 -2.88 22.17 10.73
CA SER A 692 -3.31 20.77 10.68
C SER A 692 -2.99 20.13 9.33
N ILE A 693 -3.24 20.83 8.23
CA ILE A 693 -2.84 20.37 6.89
C ILE A 693 -1.31 20.30 6.79
N CYS A 694 -0.59 21.29 7.32
CA CYS A 694 0.87 21.35 7.27
C CYS A 694 1.53 20.23 8.09
N LEU A 695 0.96 19.85 9.23
CA LEU A 695 1.41 18.71 10.05
C LEU A 695 1.31 17.37 9.30
N SER A 696 0.39 17.26 8.33
CA SER A 696 0.28 16.06 7.49
C SER A 696 1.51 15.82 6.60
N PHE A 697 2.31 16.84 6.34
CA PHE A 697 3.55 16.77 5.56
C PHE A 697 4.81 16.61 6.42
N GLU A 698 4.67 16.41 7.75
CA GLU A 698 5.85 16.26 8.61
C GLU A 698 6.67 15.04 8.22
N LYS A 699 8.00 15.16 8.32
CA LYS A 699 8.94 14.11 7.98
C LYS A 699 8.98 13.03 9.08
N SER A 700 9.48 11.84 8.73
CA SER A 700 9.75 10.81 9.73
C SER A 700 10.82 11.28 10.72
N GLU A 701 10.66 10.91 11.99
CA GLU A 701 11.73 11.03 12.99
C GLU A 701 12.84 10.02 12.62
N ASP A 702 14.12 10.41 12.77
CA ASP A 702 15.24 9.51 12.51
C ASP A 702 15.20 8.24 13.40
N SER A 703 14.58 8.35 14.57
CA SER A 703 14.42 7.24 15.53
C SER A 703 13.20 6.35 15.29
N ILE A 704 12.41 6.58 14.26
CA ILE A 704 11.11 5.90 14.09
C ILE A 704 11.26 4.38 13.90
N MET A 705 12.33 3.95 13.25
CA MET A 705 12.66 2.54 13.05
C MET A 705 13.50 1.93 14.19
N ASN A 706 13.72 2.68 15.28
CA ASN A 706 14.32 2.17 16.53
C ASN A 706 13.26 1.92 17.62
N LYS A 707 11.99 2.15 17.30
CA LYS A 707 10.86 1.97 18.22
C LYS A 707 10.14 0.64 17.91
N LYS A 708 9.71 -0.09 18.95
CA LYS A 708 8.92 -1.32 18.79
C LYS A 708 7.55 -1.03 18.17
N PRO A 709 6.95 -2.00 17.47
CA PRO A 709 5.58 -1.85 16.95
C PRO A 709 4.57 -1.56 18.06
N ARG A 710 3.55 -0.79 17.72
CA ARG A 710 2.50 -0.39 18.67
C ARG A 710 1.47 -1.47 18.80
N GLY A 711 1.27 -2.48 18.78
CA GLY A 711 0.12 -3.39 18.82
C GLY A 711 -1.24 -2.76 18.40
N ILE A 712 -2.07 -3.49 17.72
CA ILE A 712 -3.39 -3.04 17.20
C ILE A 712 -4.35 -2.56 18.30
N ASN A 713 -4.29 -3.17 19.48
CA ASN A 713 -5.23 -2.92 20.57
C ASN A 713 -4.87 -1.71 21.45
N LYS A 714 -3.75 -1.04 21.19
CA LYS A 714 -3.42 0.16 21.95
C LYS A 714 -4.41 1.28 21.61
N PRO A 715 -4.96 1.94 22.63
CA PRO A 715 -5.87 3.05 22.42
C PRO A 715 -5.13 4.22 21.77
N LEU A 716 -5.83 4.97 20.91
CA LEU A 716 -5.29 6.20 20.31
C LEU A 716 -4.98 7.25 21.38
N PHE A 717 -5.84 7.34 22.41
CA PHE A 717 -5.73 8.25 23.54
C PHE A 717 -5.04 7.58 24.72
N THR A 718 -3.72 7.45 24.63
CA THR A 718 -2.88 7.01 25.74
C THR A 718 -2.87 8.07 26.86
N PRO A 719 -2.48 7.71 28.11
CA PRO A 719 -2.30 8.70 29.16
C PRO A 719 -1.37 9.85 28.75
N PHE A 720 -0.34 9.55 27.97
CA PHE A 720 0.58 10.54 27.41
C PHE A 720 -0.14 11.55 26.50
N ILE A 721 -0.93 11.07 25.55
CA ILE A 721 -1.70 11.92 24.61
C ILE A 721 -2.68 12.81 25.38
N LYS A 722 -3.41 12.25 26.34
CA LYS A 722 -4.33 13.00 27.18
C LYS A 722 -3.63 14.11 27.97
N SER A 723 -2.42 13.81 28.48
CA SER A 723 -1.63 14.80 29.24
C SER A 723 -1.09 15.90 28.32
N CYS A 724 -0.70 15.59 27.07
CA CYS A 724 -0.32 16.59 26.10
C CYS A 724 -1.49 17.55 25.78
N ILE A 725 -2.68 17.02 25.53
CA ILE A 725 -3.88 17.82 25.25
C ILE A 725 -4.23 18.71 26.45
N ALA A 726 -4.29 18.15 27.65
CA ALA A 726 -4.64 18.88 28.86
C ALA A 726 -3.64 19.99 29.20
N SER A 727 -2.32 19.69 29.14
CA SER A 727 -1.29 20.65 29.47
C SER A 727 -1.26 21.83 28.49
N SER A 728 -1.39 21.56 27.20
CA SER A 728 -1.40 22.64 26.19
C SER A 728 -2.66 23.49 26.27
N ALA A 729 -3.83 22.88 26.41
CA ALA A 729 -5.08 23.64 26.59
C ALA A 729 -5.03 24.57 27.81
N ILE A 730 -4.45 24.11 28.93
CA ILE A 730 -4.27 24.93 30.13
C ILE A 730 -3.30 26.09 29.90
N ILE A 731 -2.16 25.84 29.27
CA ILE A 731 -1.15 26.87 28.99
C ILE A 731 -1.77 27.96 28.09
N GLU A 732 -2.37 27.55 27.01
CA GLU A 732 -3.01 28.42 26.02
C GLU A 732 -4.11 29.28 26.69
N THR A 733 -5.01 28.66 27.45
CA THR A 733 -6.03 29.37 28.21
C THR A 733 -5.43 30.41 29.15
N ILE A 734 -4.37 30.09 29.88
CA ILE A 734 -3.72 31.02 30.81
C ILE A 734 -3.21 32.27 30.07
N PHE A 735 -2.53 32.11 28.94
CA PHE A 735 -1.99 33.21 28.15
C PHE A 735 -3.12 34.10 27.59
N VAL A 736 -4.18 33.51 27.05
CA VAL A 736 -5.34 34.23 26.50
C VAL A 736 -6.05 35.00 27.59
N VAL A 737 -6.34 34.38 28.72
CA VAL A 737 -7.05 35.01 29.84
C VAL A 737 -6.24 36.12 30.47
N LEU A 738 -4.93 35.92 30.65
CA LEU A 738 -4.05 36.96 31.19
C LEU A 738 -3.98 38.17 30.21
N THR A 739 -3.83 37.93 28.91
CA THR A 739 -3.85 38.96 27.88
C THR A 739 -5.15 39.75 27.92
N TYR A 740 -6.31 39.05 28.03
CA TYR A 740 -7.61 39.68 28.12
C TYR A 740 -7.73 40.58 29.35
N PHE A 741 -7.49 40.09 30.55
CA PHE A 741 -7.69 40.86 31.80
C PHE A 741 -6.71 42.02 31.96
N ILE A 742 -5.46 41.88 31.47
CA ILE A 742 -4.51 42.99 31.46
C ILE A 742 -5.01 44.07 30.50
N SER A 743 -5.40 43.68 29.29
CA SER A 743 -5.87 44.58 28.26
C SER A 743 -7.19 45.26 28.62
N LEU A 744 -8.11 44.56 29.32
CA LEU A 744 -9.37 45.09 29.77
C LEU A 744 -9.21 46.30 30.68
N LYS A 745 -8.21 46.26 31.60
CA LYS A 745 -7.90 47.36 32.48
C LYS A 745 -7.31 48.57 31.81
N ILE A 746 -6.64 48.39 30.69
CA ILE A 746 -5.87 49.46 30.01
C ILE A 746 -6.63 50.06 28.83
N TYR A 747 -7.26 49.22 28.01
CA TYR A 747 -7.80 49.62 26.70
C TYR A 747 -9.31 49.45 26.56
N GLY A 748 -9.99 48.86 27.57
CA GLY A 748 -11.43 48.58 27.49
C GLY A 748 -11.78 47.26 26.83
N GLN A 749 -13.10 46.94 26.83
CA GLN A 749 -13.59 45.60 26.49
C GLN A 749 -13.36 45.18 25.04
N GLU A 750 -13.67 46.04 24.07
CA GLU A 750 -13.58 45.70 22.63
C GLU A 750 -12.12 45.40 22.21
N THR A 751 -11.20 46.26 22.65
CA THR A 751 -9.78 46.07 22.38
C THR A 751 -9.25 44.81 23.14
N ALA A 752 -9.70 44.56 24.37
CA ALA A 752 -9.33 43.37 25.12
C ALA A 752 -9.77 42.08 24.46
N MET A 753 -10.97 42.03 23.90
CA MET A 753 -11.46 40.87 23.12
C MET A 753 -10.63 40.66 21.86
N SER A 754 -10.28 41.71 21.13
CA SER A 754 -9.44 41.63 19.93
C SER A 754 -8.02 41.15 20.26
N LEU A 755 -7.45 41.59 21.42
CA LEU A 755 -6.13 41.13 21.87
C LEU A 755 -6.18 39.70 22.42
N ALA A 756 -7.29 39.27 23.01
CA ALA A 756 -7.50 37.88 23.39
C ALA A 756 -7.52 36.94 22.17
N LEU A 757 -8.20 37.36 21.10
CA LEU A 757 -8.17 36.65 19.82
C LEU A 757 -6.74 36.55 19.27
N LEU A 758 -6.00 37.67 19.21
CA LEU A 758 -4.61 37.66 18.77
C LEU A 758 -3.74 36.72 19.63
N SER A 759 -3.95 36.73 20.95
CA SER A 759 -3.23 35.83 21.86
C SER A 759 -3.51 34.37 21.53
N MET A 760 -4.77 34.00 21.28
CA MET A 760 -5.20 32.65 20.91
C MET A 760 -4.51 32.20 19.63
N VAL A 761 -4.58 32.99 18.59
CA VAL A 761 -3.94 32.72 17.29
C VAL A 761 -2.44 32.50 17.44
N VAL A 762 -1.74 33.37 18.20
CA VAL A 762 -0.30 33.22 18.41
C VAL A 762 0.01 31.94 19.18
N GLN A 763 -0.81 31.58 20.17
CA GLN A 763 -0.64 30.31 20.92
C GLN A 763 -0.79 29.09 19.99
N GLU A 764 -1.77 29.08 19.10
CA GLU A 764 -1.94 28.00 18.12
C GLU A 764 -0.78 27.90 17.14
N ILE A 765 -0.28 29.01 16.62
CA ILE A 765 0.93 29.07 15.80
C ILE A 765 2.11 28.42 16.55
N VAL A 766 2.35 28.85 17.78
CA VAL A 766 3.44 28.36 18.63
C VAL A 766 3.28 26.88 18.96
N TYR A 767 2.07 26.47 19.32
CA TYR A 767 1.79 25.10 19.65
C TYR A 767 1.86 24.17 18.43
N SER A 768 1.42 24.63 17.26
CA SER A 768 1.55 23.86 16.01
C SER A 768 3.01 23.51 15.68
N ILE A 769 3.93 24.45 15.95
CA ILE A 769 5.38 24.21 15.82
C ILE A 769 5.84 23.12 16.81
N SER A 770 5.42 23.20 18.06
CA SER A 770 5.77 22.23 19.09
C SER A 770 5.16 20.84 18.83
N CYS A 771 3.92 20.77 18.31
CA CYS A 771 3.21 19.54 17.97
C CYS A 771 3.83 18.73 16.83
N ARG A 772 4.79 19.27 16.08
CA ARG A 772 5.52 18.52 15.05
C ARG A 772 6.24 17.31 15.63
N ASN A 773 6.67 17.39 16.89
CA ASN A 773 7.17 16.25 17.64
C ASN A 773 6.70 16.35 19.10
N LEU A 774 5.88 15.39 19.54
CA LEU A 774 5.32 15.40 20.89
C LEU A 774 6.31 14.92 21.96
N LYS A 775 7.37 14.19 21.59
CA LYS A 775 8.28 13.52 22.50
C LYS A 775 9.66 14.17 22.57
N GLU A 776 10.18 14.63 21.45
CA GLU A 776 11.50 15.23 21.34
C GLU A 776 11.40 16.72 21.09
N SER A 777 12.46 17.45 21.48
CA SER A 777 12.51 18.89 21.22
C SER A 777 12.50 19.19 19.72
N ILE A 778 11.72 20.17 19.32
CA ILE A 778 11.63 20.64 17.94
C ILE A 778 12.97 21.13 17.39
N VAL A 779 13.90 21.54 18.25
CA VAL A 779 15.24 21.97 17.84
C VAL A 779 16.02 20.80 17.22
N LYS A 780 15.87 19.57 17.76
CA LYS A 780 16.50 18.36 17.20
C LYS A 780 15.93 18.02 15.82
N GLN A 781 14.63 18.21 15.62
CA GLN A 781 13.97 17.92 14.34
C GLN A 781 14.25 19.00 13.28
N GLY A 782 14.71 20.18 13.72
CA GLY A 782 14.94 21.34 12.87
C GLY A 782 13.69 22.22 12.70
N LEU A 783 13.75 23.43 13.22
CA LEU A 783 12.63 24.38 13.22
C LEU A 783 11.99 24.57 11.83
N PHE A 784 12.80 24.69 10.79
CA PHE A 784 12.38 24.98 9.41
C PHE A 784 12.36 23.76 8.49
N SER A 785 12.47 22.54 9.04
CA SER A 785 12.56 21.32 8.23
C SER A 785 11.27 20.97 7.46
N ASN A 786 10.09 21.40 7.97
CA ASN A 786 8.80 21.26 7.29
C ASN A 786 8.49 22.50 6.45
N LYS A 787 8.74 22.42 5.14
CA LYS A 787 8.48 23.55 4.21
C LYS A 787 7.00 23.95 4.16
N ALA A 788 6.08 22.95 4.24
CA ALA A 788 4.64 23.22 4.23
C ALA A 788 4.23 24.05 5.45
N MET A 789 4.77 23.71 6.63
CA MET A 789 4.54 24.47 7.87
C MET A 789 5.07 25.90 7.75
N ASN A 790 6.28 26.09 7.23
CA ASN A 790 6.88 27.41 7.07
C ASN A 790 6.01 28.33 6.18
N TYR A 791 5.53 27.81 5.03
CA TYR A 791 4.63 28.58 4.16
C TYR A 791 3.24 28.77 4.76
N GLY A 792 2.71 27.76 5.46
CA GLY A 792 1.42 27.84 6.14
C GLY A 792 1.42 28.91 7.24
N LEU A 793 2.43 28.91 8.09
CA LEU A 793 2.56 29.92 9.16
C LEU A 793 2.79 31.34 8.60
N LEU A 794 3.56 31.47 7.51
CA LEU A 794 3.70 32.75 6.83
C LEU A 794 2.36 33.26 6.29
N LEU A 795 1.56 32.37 5.71
CA LEU A 795 0.23 32.73 5.21
C LEU A 795 -0.70 33.18 6.36
N ILE A 796 -0.70 32.45 7.49
CA ILE A 796 -1.47 32.86 8.68
C ILE A 796 -1.05 34.24 9.14
N LEU A 797 0.25 34.50 9.31
CA LEU A 797 0.77 35.80 9.74
C LEU A 797 0.36 36.93 8.79
N LEU A 798 0.32 36.67 7.49
CA LEU A 798 -0.15 37.67 6.49
C LEU A 798 -1.65 37.94 6.66
N ILE A 799 -2.45 36.90 6.86
CA ILE A 799 -3.90 37.05 7.11
C ILE A 799 -4.13 37.84 8.40
N GLU A 800 -3.41 37.54 9.47
CA GLU A 800 -3.50 38.23 10.76
C GLU A 800 -3.16 39.73 10.63
N ILE A 801 -2.06 40.08 9.95
CA ILE A 801 -1.71 41.46 9.70
C ILE A 801 -2.83 42.18 8.95
N ILE A 802 -3.40 41.53 7.93
CA ILE A 802 -4.51 42.13 7.18
C ILE A 802 -5.71 42.35 8.08
N VAL A 803 -6.09 41.37 8.89
CA VAL A 803 -7.28 41.40 9.73
C VAL A 803 -7.15 42.40 10.88
N PHE A 804 -5.99 42.44 11.57
CA PHE A 804 -5.81 43.31 12.73
C PHE A 804 -5.40 44.77 12.40
N VAL A 805 -4.82 44.99 11.23
CA VAL A 805 -4.31 46.35 10.87
C VAL A 805 -5.26 47.08 9.91
N THR A 806 -6.07 46.39 9.12
CA THR A 806 -6.95 47.01 8.13
C THR A 806 -8.41 47.03 8.60
N PRO A 807 -9.25 47.88 7.97
CA PRO A 807 -10.68 47.92 8.29
C PRO A 807 -11.45 46.60 8.05
N ILE A 808 -10.84 45.63 7.39
CA ILE A 808 -11.43 44.30 7.15
C ILE A 808 -11.79 43.60 8.47
N GLY A 809 -10.97 43.76 9.52
CA GLY A 809 -11.25 43.21 10.85
C GLY A 809 -12.57 43.67 11.45
N LYS A 810 -13.09 44.84 11.07
CA LYS A 810 -14.43 45.31 11.53
C LYS A 810 -15.58 44.37 11.09
N LEU A 811 -15.40 43.64 9.96
CA LEU A 811 -16.38 42.68 9.50
C LEU A 811 -16.55 41.51 10.45
N ILE A 812 -15.56 41.23 11.26
CA ILE A 812 -15.57 40.19 12.28
C ILE A 812 -15.44 40.76 13.69
N SER A 813 -15.88 42.01 13.88
CA SER A 813 -15.90 42.71 15.17
C SER A 813 -14.53 42.91 15.83
N ILE A 814 -13.44 42.99 15.06
CA ILE A 814 -12.10 43.29 15.56
C ILE A 814 -11.89 44.82 15.50
N THR A 815 -11.42 45.37 16.62
CA THR A 815 -10.99 46.77 16.68
C THR A 815 -9.57 46.93 16.06
N ALA A 816 -9.33 47.97 15.31
CA ALA A 816 -7.99 48.25 14.79
C ALA A 816 -7.01 48.49 15.94
N ILE A 817 -5.89 47.74 15.93
CA ILE A 817 -4.88 47.75 16.99
C ILE A 817 -3.57 48.31 16.44
N ASP A 818 -2.86 49.08 17.24
CA ASP A 818 -1.54 49.59 16.85
C ASP A 818 -0.53 48.45 16.67
N ILE A 819 0.30 48.55 15.65
CA ILE A 819 1.31 47.51 15.33
C ILE A 819 2.26 47.26 16.51
N SER A 820 2.58 48.25 17.29
CA SER A 820 3.42 48.12 18.51
C SER A 820 2.77 47.18 19.54
N LEU A 821 1.47 47.27 19.73
CA LEU A 821 0.72 46.44 20.66
C LEU A 821 0.58 45.00 20.14
N ILE A 822 0.36 44.88 18.84
CA ILE A 822 0.36 43.54 18.18
C ILE A 822 1.73 42.86 18.41
N LEU A 823 2.83 43.55 18.21
CA LEU A 823 4.17 43.00 18.40
C LEU A 823 4.45 42.61 19.88
N ILE A 824 3.98 43.41 20.84
CA ILE A 824 4.16 43.09 22.26
C ILE A 824 3.37 41.81 22.62
N VAL A 825 2.11 41.72 22.22
CA VAL A 825 1.28 40.55 22.48
C VAL A 825 1.86 39.33 21.76
N PHE A 826 2.32 39.48 20.51
CA PHE A 826 3.00 38.40 19.78
C PHE A 826 4.24 37.89 20.52
N LEU A 827 5.14 38.77 20.95
CA LEU A 827 6.36 38.39 21.65
C LEU A 827 6.09 37.69 22.98
N ILE A 828 5.14 38.19 23.77
CA ILE A 828 4.77 37.60 25.06
C ILE A 828 4.21 36.19 24.82
N ASN A 829 3.30 36.01 23.88
CA ASN A 829 2.68 34.74 23.59
C ASN A 829 3.65 33.76 22.93
N PHE A 830 4.60 34.24 22.11
CA PHE A 830 5.63 33.42 21.51
C PHE A 830 6.56 32.77 22.54
N MET A 831 6.73 33.41 23.70
CA MET A 831 7.50 32.80 24.81
C MET A 831 6.92 31.49 25.33
N ALA A 832 5.65 31.19 25.05
CA ALA A 832 5.04 29.92 25.43
C ALA A 832 5.73 28.70 24.79
N ILE A 833 6.45 28.88 23.66
CA ILE A 833 7.21 27.80 23.03
C ILE A 833 8.21 27.17 24.00
N PHE A 834 8.84 27.99 24.85
CA PHE A 834 9.78 27.48 25.84
C PHE A 834 9.08 26.64 26.92
N ILE A 835 7.86 27.03 27.30
CA ILE A 835 7.05 26.28 28.28
C ILE A 835 6.64 24.93 27.68
N TYR A 836 6.14 24.92 26.42
CA TYR A 836 5.79 23.68 25.74
C TYR A 836 6.99 22.73 25.63
N GLU A 837 8.16 23.24 25.22
CA GLU A 837 9.36 22.43 25.07
C GLU A 837 9.92 21.93 26.42
N LEU A 838 9.82 22.71 27.48
CA LEU A 838 10.25 22.32 28.86
C LEU A 838 9.34 21.25 29.47
N ILE A 839 8.05 21.27 29.17
CA ILE A 839 7.09 20.31 29.73
C ILE A 839 7.22 18.93 29.06
N LYS A 840 7.59 18.84 27.77
CA LYS A 840 7.71 17.57 27.03
C LYS A 840 8.49 16.47 27.77
N PRO A 841 9.71 16.69 28.27
CA PRO A 841 10.46 15.66 28.97
C PRO A 841 9.76 15.13 30.23
N PHE A 842 9.03 16.02 30.93
CA PHE A 842 8.25 15.64 32.11
C PHE A 842 7.06 14.77 31.71
N LEU A 843 6.32 15.15 30.67
CA LEU A 843 5.18 14.36 30.15
C LEU A 843 5.64 12.97 29.68
N VAL A 844 6.75 12.88 28.95
CA VAL A 844 7.32 11.61 28.50
C VAL A 844 7.75 10.72 29.68
N LYS A 845 8.29 11.32 30.73
CA LYS A 845 8.77 10.59 31.92
C LYS A 845 7.62 10.07 32.80
N TRP A 846 6.57 10.88 32.99
CA TRP A 846 5.48 10.60 33.93
C TRP A 846 4.32 9.82 33.32
N PHE A 847 4.07 10.01 32.04
CA PHE A 847 2.97 9.37 31.33
C PHE A 847 3.51 8.44 30.24
N LYS A 848 3.33 7.14 30.45
CA LYS A 848 3.75 6.14 29.45
C LYS A 848 2.81 6.12 28.26
N ASP A 849 3.38 6.00 27.06
CA ASP A 849 2.68 5.89 25.78
C ASP A 849 2.37 4.41 25.45
#